data_814dccb03fb40264e8c26561540180bf
#
_entry.id   814dccb03fb40264e8c26561540180bf
#
_cell.length_a   1.000
_cell.length_b   1.000
_cell.length_c   1.000
_cell.angle_alpha   90.00
_cell.angle_beta   90.00
_cell.angle_gamma   90.00
#
_symmetry.space_group_name_H-M   'P 1'
#
loop_
_entity.id
_entity.type
_entity.pdbx_description
1 polymer ?
#
loop_
_entity_poly.entity_id
_entity_poly.type
_entity_poly.pdbx_seq_one_letter_code
_entity_poly.pdbx_strand_id
1 'polypeptide(L)'
;MKRLFSTLLAAAAMLPGQAQLPTQDFGQHRGMWASICTNADVTTNGSAYRNDLNKVLISWRMLPTDPWDASFHLFSRYTTRLDGAITLKGKNITGTTCYQASVPTAEMMYYLVPASYFEGRVPTIVTDPAELKALREAALDSVVIDSRIFKDKVPYVTIPLQATVDVTGEALSSEFRYQANDCSVGDLDGDGQMEIVVKRLLTYYNTDGTVRGTSEGAGDSDARARHIVLFEAYRLDGTFLWRVSSGPNIIAGNSSNFAVADLDGDGCAEVVTKTGEGTIFGDGYEIPDTDGDGRTDYRSIWPAGHYTGDGPKGYGGPEFFSVIDGKTGRELARANFIARGPEGQTPAQWAANWEQNDWKWDPRTKKYAWKLANSLRLGVAKFQEGKGMQVFLGRGVYGRTIVEGWHYEPTPSGDFAGTLTRLWKLDTDDAGGADKNKDGKPNSAYAGQGNHAFNVADLDGDGLDEVMYGSCAFDNDGTGLWTTGLGHGDANHVGRFLPDREGMQVFHCLENGKTMVALHDAKDGSVIWKKDDANDNDMGRCMVADIDPASPGCEFWWYGSNAFSQDGQRDLGYKPASCNAGIWFDGTLSRQLINENIIHSPANGRTFTIYRYDISFNNSTKSNPGWYGDFLGDWREEFIVPDATKLNNLKVFATWYATDHKLPYLMSDHTYYMQTIHQQVGYNQPNNVGAYYLGNGMDLAKVPLSPTSGISEVPCGRRVSTAGPLRDLSGRTVTTPRPGIYIREGRKVVVK
;
A
#
# COMPACT_ATOMS: atom_id res chain seq x y z
N MET A 1 -0.56 -16.07 -24.73
CA MET A 1 0.26 -17.28 -24.61
C MET A 1 0.41 -17.58 -23.15
N LYS A 2 -0.03 -18.73 -22.72
CA LYS A 2 -0.10 -19.16 -21.33
C LYS A 2 1.30 -19.21 -20.73
N ARG A 3 1.59 -18.40 -19.70
CA ARG A 3 2.67 -18.68 -18.77
C ARG A 3 2.32 -20.00 -18.08
N LEU A 4 3.11 -21.02 -18.27
CA LEU A 4 3.11 -22.18 -17.40
C LEU A 4 3.79 -21.74 -16.11
N PHE A 5 3.00 -21.28 -15.14
CA PHE A 5 3.42 -21.31 -13.75
C PHE A 5 3.39 -22.78 -13.35
N SER A 6 4.55 -23.42 -13.33
CA SER A 6 4.71 -24.67 -12.62
C SER A 6 4.78 -24.30 -11.13
N THR A 7 3.66 -24.42 -10.44
CA THR A 7 3.63 -24.58 -8.99
C THR A 7 4.45 -25.82 -8.65
N LEU A 8 5.71 -25.64 -8.36
CA LEU A 8 6.51 -26.62 -7.64
C LEU A 8 6.14 -26.47 -6.16
N LEU A 9 5.19 -27.29 -5.71
CA LEU A 9 5.02 -27.54 -4.27
C LEU A 9 6.33 -28.19 -3.79
N ALA A 10 7.20 -27.39 -3.20
CA ALA A 10 8.24 -27.90 -2.32
C ALA A 10 7.54 -28.39 -1.06
N ALA A 11 7.56 -29.69 -0.81
CA ALA A 11 7.17 -30.24 0.48
C ALA A 11 8.25 -29.86 1.51
N ALA A 12 8.08 -28.69 2.15
CA ALA A 12 8.91 -28.32 3.28
C ALA A 12 8.53 -29.18 4.49
N ALA A 13 9.51 -29.77 5.14
CA ALA A 13 9.34 -30.48 6.41
C ALA A 13 8.95 -29.45 7.47
N MET A 14 7.75 -29.60 8.04
CA MET A 14 7.29 -28.76 9.15
C MET A 14 8.20 -28.92 10.36
N LEU A 15 8.82 -27.84 10.78
CA LEU A 15 9.40 -27.69 12.11
C LEU A 15 8.32 -27.10 13.04
N PRO A 16 8.09 -27.67 14.22
CA PRO A 16 7.07 -27.17 15.13
C PRO A 16 7.55 -25.92 15.87
N GLY A 17 6.71 -24.90 15.88
CA GLY A 17 6.81 -23.79 16.84
C GLY A 17 7.44 -22.51 16.32
N GLN A 18 6.98 -22.01 15.19
CA GLN A 18 7.41 -20.71 14.69
C GLN A 18 6.31 -19.67 14.90
N ALA A 19 6.63 -18.50 15.44
CA ALA A 19 5.68 -17.42 15.65
C ALA A 19 5.38 -16.71 14.31
N GLN A 20 4.13 -16.36 14.11
CA GLN A 20 3.67 -15.63 12.92
C GLN A 20 4.27 -14.23 12.92
N LEU A 21 4.78 -13.79 11.79
CA LEU A 21 5.21 -12.40 11.62
C LEU A 21 4.01 -11.47 11.79
N PRO A 22 4.19 -10.29 12.38
CA PRO A 22 3.10 -9.35 12.60
C PRO A 22 2.59 -8.67 11.31
N THR A 23 3.19 -8.98 10.16
CA THR A 23 2.88 -8.40 8.86
C THR A 23 2.48 -9.47 7.86
N GLN A 24 2.04 -9.05 6.68
CA GLN A 24 1.71 -9.97 5.61
C GLN A 24 2.89 -10.93 5.35
N ASP A 25 2.60 -12.21 5.42
CA ASP A 25 3.59 -13.28 5.26
C ASP A 25 3.62 -13.76 3.81
N PHE A 26 4.71 -13.49 3.12
CA PHE A 26 4.95 -14.01 1.77
C PHE A 26 5.48 -15.45 1.76
N GLY A 27 5.44 -16.12 2.88
CA GLY A 27 5.96 -17.46 3.01
C GLY A 27 7.44 -17.56 2.64
N GLN A 28 7.78 -18.59 1.87
CA GLN A 28 9.13 -18.81 1.35
C GLN A 28 9.33 -18.23 -0.06
N HIS A 29 8.37 -17.48 -0.59
CA HIS A 29 8.44 -16.94 -1.94
C HIS A 29 9.52 -15.85 -2.03
N ARG A 30 10.47 -16.02 -2.96
CA ARG A 30 11.61 -15.11 -3.09
C ARG A 30 11.35 -13.90 -3.98
N GLY A 31 10.21 -13.84 -4.64
CA GLY A 31 9.82 -12.71 -5.47
C GLY A 31 10.84 -12.40 -6.56
N MET A 32 11.44 -13.41 -7.20
CA MET A 32 12.44 -13.17 -8.23
C MET A 32 11.90 -12.29 -9.35
N TRP A 33 12.63 -11.25 -9.67
CA TRP A 33 12.29 -10.28 -10.69
C TRP A 33 13.46 -10.00 -11.62
N ALA A 34 13.18 -9.57 -12.87
CA ALA A 34 14.20 -9.17 -13.81
C ALA A 34 13.87 -7.79 -14.39
N SER A 35 14.82 -6.87 -14.28
CA SER A 35 14.68 -5.49 -14.73
C SER A 35 15.80 -5.11 -15.69
N ILE A 36 15.49 -4.29 -16.70
CA ILE A 36 16.45 -3.78 -17.65
C ILE A 36 16.15 -2.33 -18.00
N CYS A 37 17.19 -1.52 -18.13
CA CYS A 37 17.10 -0.23 -18.78
C CYS A 37 18.34 -0.02 -19.66
N THR A 38 18.10 0.25 -20.91
CA THR A 38 19.15 0.58 -21.86
C THR A 38 18.98 1.97 -22.42
N ASN A 39 18.16 2.79 -21.80
CA ASN A 39 17.87 4.14 -22.24
C ASN A 39 19.11 5.04 -22.12
N ALA A 40 19.27 5.94 -23.09
CA ALA A 40 20.33 6.95 -23.11
C ALA A 40 20.28 7.92 -21.91
N ASP A 41 19.20 7.94 -21.14
CA ASP A 41 19.11 8.77 -19.94
C ASP A 41 20.15 8.44 -18.89
N VAL A 42 20.53 7.19 -18.79
CA VAL A 42 21.61 6.74 -17.92
C VAL A 42 22.97 7.25 -18.38
N THR A 43 23.08 7.61 -19.67
CA THR A 43 24.33 8.06 -20.27
C THR A 43 24.50 9.57 -20.30
N THR A 44 23.40 10.35 -20.25
CA THR A 44 23.45 11.82 -20.44
C THR A 44 23.84 12.60 -19.20
N ASN A 45 23.72 12.03 -18.00
CA ASN A 45 23.97 12.76 -16.75
C ASN A 45 25.27 12.40 -16.04
N GLY A 46 26.20 11.83 -16.76
CA GLY A 46 27.58 11.71 -16.33
C GLY A 46 27.83 10.83 -15.11
N SER A 47 28.46 9.79 -15.29
CA SER A 47 29.45 9.12 -14.47
C SER A 47 29.02 8.25 -13.29
N ALA A 48 28.19 8.69 -12.35
CA ALA A 48 27.97 7.92 -11.13
C ALA A 48 27.00 6.74 -11.32
N TYR A 49 26.05 6.87 -12.23
CA TYR A 49 24.98 5.89 -12.45
C TYR A 49 25.01 5.24 -13.83
N ARG A 50 26.18 5.11 -14.41
CA ARG A 50 26.31 4.34 -15.66
C ARG A 50 26.01 2.89 -15.38
N ASN A 51 24.80 2.47 -15.77
CA ASN A 51 24.57 1.07 -16.00
C ASN A 51 25.32 0.58 -17.21
N ASP A 52 25.81 -0.63 -17.14
CA ASP A 52 26.17 -1.39 -18.32
C ASP A 52 24.92 -1.58 -19.18
N LEU A 53 24.75 -0.72 -20.17
CA LEU A 53 23.76 -0.91 -21.21
C LEU A 53 23.91 -2.33 -21.75
N ASN A 54 22.85 -3.12 -21.80
CA ASN A 54 22.81 -4.55 -22.12
C ASN A 54 23.04 -5.52 -20.94
N LYS A 55 22.86 -5.06 -19.71
CA LYS A 55 22.71 -5.92 -18.55
C LYS A 55 21.24 -6.03 -18.15
N VAL A 56 20.90 -7.17 -17.58
CA VAL A 56 19.64 -7.36 -16.87
C VAL A 56 19.97 -7.57 -15.39
N LEU A 57 19.24 -6.87 -14.55
CA LEU A 57 19.30 -7.10 -13.11
C LEU A 57 18.28 -8.14 -12.74
N ILE A 58 18.72 -9.18 -12.04
CA ILE A 58 17.88 -10.20 -11.43
C ILE A 58 17.95 -9.97 -9.95
N SER A 59 16.81 -9.81 -9.30
CA SER A 59 16.72 -9.56 -7.86
C SER A 59 15.80 -10.55 -7.18
N TRP A 60 15.91 -10.65 -5.85
CA TRP A 60 15.10 -11.53 -5.01
C TRP A 60 15.03 -11.03 -3.58
N ARG A 61 14.06 -11.52 -2.82
CA ARG A 61 13.84 -11.19 -1.42
C ARG A 61 14.89 -11.84 -0.51
N MET A 62 15.45 -11.07 0.41
CA MET A 62 15.97 -11.59 1.67
C MET A 62 14.80 -11.67 2.65
N LEU A 63 14.49 -12.87 3.13
CA LEU A 63 13.45 -13.05 4.13
C LEU A 63 13.97 -12.68 5.52
N PRO A 64 13.12 -12.18 6.43
CA PRO A 64 13.54 -11.93 7.82
C PRO A 64 14.05 -13.15 8.57
N THR A 65 13.69 -14.34 8.08
CA THR A 65 14.18 -15.63 8.61
C THR A 65 15.53 -16.06 8.05
N ASP A 66 16.06 -15.37 7.04
CA ASP A 66 17.39 -15.66 6.51
C ASP A 66 18.47 -15.14 7.46
N PRO A 67 19.51 -15.91 7.71
CA PRO A 67 20.68 -15.40 8.41
C PRO A 67 21.44 -14.38 7.55
N TRP A 68 22.17 -13.46 8.17
CA TRP A 68 22.95 -12.45 7.45
C TRP A 68 23.98 -13.03 6.48
N ASP A 69 24.46 -14.24 6.72
CA ASP A 69 25.38 -14.97 5.85
C ASP A 69 24.68 -15.89 4.82
N ALA A 70 23.35 -15.82 4.73
CA ALA A 70 22.62 -16.55 3.70
C ALA A 70 23.24 -16.32 2.33
N SER A 71 23.51 -17.41 1.61
CA SER A 71 24.21 -17.42 0.34
C SER A 71 23.44 -18.21 -0.72
N PHE A 72 23.48 -17.71 -1.93
CA PHE A 72 22.73 -18.29 -3.04
C PHE A 72 23.62 -18.56 -4.26
N HIS A 73 23.18 -19.50 -5.08
CA HIS A 73 23.67 -19.72 -6.43
C HIS A 73 22.59 -19.34 -7.44
N LEU A 74 23.00 -18.72 -8.52
CA LEU A 74 22.11 -18.43 -9.64
C LEU A 74 22.47 -19.31 -10.83
N PHE A 75 21.52 -20.10 -11.30
CA PHE A 75 21.64 -20.94 -12.48
C PHE A 75 20.71 -20.48 -13.58
N SER A 76 20.99 -20.83 -14.84
CA SER A 76 20.08 -20.50 -15.93
C SER A 76 20.05 -21.57 -17.04
N ARG A 77 18.96 -21.56 -17.82
CA ARG A 77 18.82 -22.32 -19.07
C ARG A 77 17.96 -21.57 -20.07
N TYR A 78 18.11 -21.86 -21.33
CA TYR A 78 17.16 -21.42 -22.36
C TYR A 78 15.83 -22.16 -22.23
N THR A 79 14.71 -21.45 -22.28
CA THR A 79 13.36 -22.04 -22.12
C THR A 79 12.98 -22.95 -23.28
N THR A 80 13.51 -22.66 -24.46
CA THR A 80 13.29 -23.46 -25.68
C THR A 80 13.98 -24.83 -25.64
N ARG A 81 14.89 -25.04 -24.70
CA ARG A 81 15.62 -26.30 -24.51
C ARG A 81 15.18 -26.98 -23.22
N LEU A 82 14.04 -27.65 -23.24
CA LEU A 82 13.50 -28.34 -22.08
C LEU A 82 14.44 -29.37 -21.46
N ASP A 83 15.24 -30.05 -22.31
CA ASP A 83 16.26 -31.04 -21.89
C ASP A 83 17.67 -30.46 -21.87
N GLY A 84 17.79 -29.12 -22.00
CA GLY A 84 19.07 -28.46 -22.11
C GLY A 84 19.78 -28.32 -20.77
N ALA A 85 21.09 -28.20 -20.85
CA ALA A 85 21.97 -27.98 -19.72
C ALA A 85 21.56 -26.71 -18.91
N ILE A 86 21.61 -26.84 -17.59
CA ILE A 86 21.51 -25.71 -16.68
C ILE A 86 22.94 -25.24 -16.34
N THR A 87 23.19 -23.95 -16.48
CA THR A 87 24.53 -23.36 -16.34
C THR A 87 24.57 -22.43 -15.12
N LEU A 88 25.61 -22.53 -14.31
CA LEU A 88 25.90 -21.61 -13.19
C LEU A 88 26.21 -20.20 -13.73
N LYS A 89 25.55 -19.18 -13.20
CA LYS A 89 25.77 -17.77 -13.52
C LYS A 89 26.40 -17.00 -12.39
N GLY A 90 25.86 -17.15 -11.18
CA GLY A 90 26.39 -16.55 -9.96
C GLY A 90 26.69 -17.61 -8.92
N LYS A 91 27.82 -17.49 -8.22
CA LYS A 91 28.26 -18.44 -7.19
C LYS A 91 28.47 -17.73 -5.87
N ASN A 92 27.94 -18.29 -4.78
CA ASN A 92 28.08 -17.78 -3.41
C ASN A 92 27.75 -16.29 -3.28
N ILE A 93 26.56 -15.91 -3.78
CA ILE A 93 26.07 -14.55 -3.68
C ILE A 93 25.59 -14.34 -2.24
N THR A 94 26.30 -13.52 -1.45
CA THR A 94 26.06 -13.32 -0.01
C THR A 94 25.81 -11.87 0.37
N GLY A 95 26.49 -10.93 -0.25
CA GLY A 95 26.47 -9.50 0.13
C GLY A 95 25.32 -8.70 -0.47
N THR A 96 24.50 -9.30 -1.33
CA THR A 96 23.46 -8.61 -2.09
C THR A 96 22.28 -9.54 -2.36
N THR A 97 21.15 -8.96 -2.69
CA THR A 97 19.93 -9.65 -3.18
C THR A 97 19.74 -9.53 -4.69
N CYS A 98 20.79 -9.22 -5.43
CA CYS A 98 20.69 -9.09 -6.88
C CYS A 98 21.92 -9.62 -7.63
N TYR A 99 21.75 -9.80 -8.93
CA TYR A 99 22.79 -10.24 -9.85
C TYR A 99 22.63 -9.60 -11.23
N GLN A 100 23.70 -8.98 -11.73
CA GLN A 100 23.71 -8.47 -13.10
C GLN A 100 24.15 -9.53 -14.08
N ALA A 101 23.25 -9.93 -14.99
CA ALA A 101 23.53 -10.81 -16.11
C ALA A 101 23.62 -10.02 -17.42
N SER A 102 24.29 -10.60 -18.43
CA SER A 102 24.16 -10.09 -19.80
C SER A 102 22.76 -10.35 -20.33
N VAL A 103 22.22 -9.42 -21.12
CA VAL A 103 20.93 -9.61 -21.79
C VAL A 103 21.00 -10.87 -22.64
N PRO A 104 20.14 -11.87 -22.41
CA PRO A 104 20.17 -13.10 -23.17
C PRO A 104 19.71 -12.87 -24.62
N THR A 105 20.26 -13.64 -25.53
CA THR A 105 19.90 -13.60 -26.98
C THR A 105 18.58 -14.32 -27.28
N ALA A 106 18.08 -15.13 -26.34
CA ALA A 106 16.79 -15.82 -26.40
C ALA A 106 16.21 -15.91 -25.00
N GLU A 107 14.93 -16.26 -24.91
CA GLU A 107 14.25 -16.40 -23.64
C GLU A 107 14.98 -17.37 -22.70
N MET A 108 15.23 -16.93 -21.48
CA MET A 108 16.05 -17.63 -20.48
C MET A 108 15.35 -17.66 -19.13
N MET A 109 15.34 -18.82 -18.51
CA MET A 109 14.89 -19.00 -17.14
C MET A 109 16.09 -19.01 -16.20
N TYR A 110 15.98 -18.29 -15.11
CA TYR A 110 16.94 -18.27 -14.03
C TYR A 110 16.36 -18.95 -12.79
N TYR A 111 17.21 -19.63 -12.03
CA TYR A 111 16.86 -20.38 -10.82
C TYR A 111 17.72 -19.90 -9.67
N LEU A 112 17.11 -19.56 -8.55
CA LEU A 112 17.78 -19.23 -7.30
C LEU A 112 17.87 -20.49 -6.43
N VAL A 113 19.08 -20.93 -6.12
CA VAL A 113 19.35 -22.17 -5.36
C VAL A 113 20.12 -21.79 -4.11
N PRO A 114 19.74 -22.28 -2.90
CA PRO A 114 20.52 -22.02 -1.68
C PRO A 114 21.91 -22.64 -1.81
N ALA A 115 22.95 -21.93 -1.36
CA ALA A 115 24.31 -22.41 -1.46
C ALA A 115 24.55 -23.70 -0.66
N SER A 116 23.77 -23.91 0.39
CA SER A 116 23.77 -25.12 1.24
C SER A 116 23.31 -26.39 0.50
N TYR A 117 22.65 -26.25 -0.66
CA TYR A 117 22.21 -27.39 -1.45
C TYR A 117 23.41 -28.24 -1.95
N PHE A 118 24.54 -27.61 -2.22
CA PHE A 118 25.70 -28.30 -2.70
C PHE A 118 26.71 -28.58 -1.57
N GLU A 119 26.91 -29.86 -1.25
CA GLU A 119 27.99 -30.31 -0.39
C GLU A 119 29.29 -30.36 -1.21
N GLY A 120 30.12 -29.30 -1.08
CA GLY A 120 31.43 -29.26 -1.74
C GLY A 120 31.45 -28.51 -3.08
N ARG A 121 31.82 -29.17 -4.17
CA ARG A 121 32.01 -28.51 -5.48
C ARG A 121 30.69 -28.22 -6.18
N VAL A 122 30.38 -26.95 -6.42
CA VAL A 122 29.26 -26.52 -7.24
C VAL A 122 29.56 -26.77 -8.72
N PRO A 123 28.71 -27.51 -9.45
CA PRO A 123 28.92 -27.74 -10.86
C PRO A 123 28.72 -26.47 -11.69
N THR A 124 29.56 -26.24 -12.70
CA THR A 124 29.38 -25.09 -13.61
C THR A 124 28.31 -25.35 -14.66
N ILE A 125 28.09 -26.64 -15.01
CA ILE A 125 27.04 -27.08 -15.93
C ILE A 125 26.46 -28.38 -15.39
N VAL A 126 25.14 -28.50 -15.41
CA VAL A 126 24.39 -29.70 -15.06
C VAL A 126 23.70 -30.19 -16.32
N THR A 127 23.94 -31.45 -16.67
CA THR A 127 23.40 -32.09 -17.89
C THR A 127 22.70 -33.42 -17.62
N ASP A 128 22.99 -34.05 -16.49
CA ASP A 128 22.34 -35.29 -16.11
C ASP A 128 20.86 -35.06 -15.82
N PRO A 129 19.92 -35.83 -16.37
CA PRO A 129 18.49 -35.60 -16.19
C PRO A 129 18.01 -35.66 -14.74
N ALA A 130 18.60 -36.54 -13.93
CA ALA A 130 18.23 -36.65 -12.51
C ALA A 130 18.75 -35.45 -11.71
N GLU A 131 19.99 -35.01 -11.97
CA GLU A 131 20.55 -33.80 -11.35
C GLU A 131 19.81 -32.54 -11.82
N LEU A 132 19.42 -32.43 -13.09
CA LEU A 132 18.59 -31.32 -13.61
C LEU A 132 17.24 -31.25 -12.90
N LYS A 133 16.63 -32.40 -12.63
CA LYS A 133 15.38 -32.46 -11.88
C LYS A 133 15.60 -32.03 -10.44
N ALA A 134 16.57 -32.59 -9.76
CA ALA A 134 16.90 -32.29 -8.37
C ALA A 134 17.26 -30.81 -8.16
N LEU A 135 18.03 -30.20 -9.08
CA LEU A 135 18.36 -28.77 -9.00
C LEU A 135 17.12 -27.88 -9.14
N ARG A 136 16.19 -28.24 -10.04
CA ARG A 136 14.93 -27.50 -10.19
C ARG A 136 14.01 -27.63 -8.99
N GLU A 137 14.01 -28.81 -8.35
CA GLU A 137 13.25 -29.06 -7.11
C GLU A 137 13.88 -28.35 -5.89
N ALA A 138 15.17 -28.11 -5.90
CA ALA A 138 15.89 -27.38 -4.87
C ALA A 138 15.88 -25.86 -5.07
N ALA A 139 15.45 -25.38 -6.23
CA ALA A 139 15.34 -23.94 -6.48
C ALA A 139 14.26 -23.32 -5.60
N LEU A 140 14.62 -22.26 -4.88
CA LEU A 140 13.71 -21.50 -4.02
C LEU A 140 12.73 -20.68 -4.84
N ASP A 141 13.16 -20.23 -6.03
CA ASP A 141 12.34 -19.46 -6.96
C ASP A 141 12.96 -19.45 -8.35
N SER A 142 12.22 -18.94 -9.34
CA SER A 142 12.71 -18.78 -10.70
C SER A 142 12.03 -17.63 -11.44
N VAL A 143 12.77 -17.00 -12.33
CA VAL A 143 12.24 -15.94 -13.21
C VAL A 143 12.58 -16.22 -14.66
N VAL A 144 11.61 -15.96 -15.54
CA VAL A 144 11.81 -16.02 -17.00
C VAL A 144 11.99 -14.60 -17.52
N ILE A 145 13.11 -14.34 -18.16
CA ILE A 145 13.34 -13.09 -18.86
C ILE A 145 12.68 -13.20 -20.23
N ASP A 146 11.54 -12.56 -20.37
CA ASP A 146 10.74 -12.63 -21.59
C ASP A 146 11.18 -11.63 -22.66
N SER A 147 10.75 -11.88 -23.90
CA SER A 147 11.07 -11.03 -25.04
C SER A 147 10.56 -9.61 -24.94
N ARG A 148 9.57 -9.32 -24.08
CA ARG A 148 9.02 -7.98 -23.90
C ARG A 148 10.02 -7.06 -23.19
N ILE A 149 10.64 -7.56 -22.11
CA ILE A 149 11.69 -6.82 -21.39
C ILE A 149 12.89 -6.58 -22.29
N PHE A 150 13.29 -7.55 -23.11
CA PHE A 150 14.42 -7.39 -24.03
C PHE A 150 14.12 -6.46 -25.19
N LYS A 151 12.95 -6.64 -25.81
CA LYS A 151 12.60 -5.95 -27.04
C LYS A 151 12.46 -4.48 -26.82
N ASP A 152 11.74 -4.10 -25.76
CA ASP A 152 11.40 -2.70 -25.52
C ASP A 152 12.48 -1.99 -24.69
N LYS A 153 13.32 -2.75 -23.98
CA LYS A 153 14.44 -2.24 -23.18
C LYS A 153 14.02 -1.10 -22.24
N VAL A 154 12.89 -1.28 -21.60
CA VAL A 154 12.32 -0.29 -20.66
C VAL A 154 12.31 -0.85 -19.24
N PRO A 155 12.47 -0.01 -18.21
CA PRO A 155 12.57 -0.43 -16.81
C PRO A 155 11.20 -0.64 -16.17
N TYR A 156 10.18 -0.95 -16.93
CA TYR A 156 8.83 -1.17 -16.42
C TYR A 156 8.12 -2.32 -17.14
N VAL A 157 7.14 -2.87 -16.46
CA VAL A 157 6.11 -3.71 -17.07
C VAL A 157 4.82 -2.92 -17.21
N THR A 158 4.07 -3.21 -18.27
CA THR A 158 2.75 -2.63 -18.50
C THR A 158 1.68 -3.61 -18.05
N ILE A 159 0.75 -3.13 -17.22
CA ILE A 159 -0.45 -3.85 -16.84
C ILE A 159 -1.61 -3.25 -17.63
N PRO A 160 -2.17 -4.00 -18.61
CA PRO A 160 -3.34 -3.54 -19.34
C PRO A 160 -4.57 -3.64 -18.45
N LEU A 161 -5.23 -2.50 -18.24
CA LEU A 161 -6.47 -2.42 -17.47
C LEU A 161 -7.66 -2.74 -18.37
N GLN A 162 -8.73 -3.24 -17.77
CA GLN A 162 -9.97 -3.54 -18.48
C GLN A 162 -10.57 -2.28 -19.11
N ALA A 163 -11.18 -2.47 -20.28
CA ALA A 163 -12.00 -1.43 -20.88
C ALA A 163 -13.16 -1.09 -19.93
N THR A 164 -13.46 0.19 -19.81
CA THR A 164 -14.55 0.66 -18.98
C THR A 164 -15.74 1.05 -19.82
N VAL A 165 -16.89 0.71 -19.31
CA VAL A 165 -18.20 1.08 -19.83
C VAL A 165 -18.92 1.95 -18.79
N ASP A 166 -19.96 2.63 -19.16
CA ASP A 166 -20.80 3.33 -18.20
C ASP A 166 -21.57 2.33 -17.31
N VAL A 167 -22.37 2.87 -16.39
CA VAL A 167 -23.16 2.05 -15.45
C VAL A 167 -24.24 1.21 -16.14
N THR A 168 -24.59 1.52 -17.36
CA THR A 168 -25.56 0.74 -18.15
C THR A 168 -24.94 -0.37 -18.98
N GLY A 169 -23.58 -0.46 -18.96
CA GLY A 169 -22.82 -1.39 -19.77
C GLY A 169 -22.54 -0.90 -21.19
N GLU A 170 -22.90 0.32 -21.53
CA GLU A 170 -22.60 0.94 -22.81
C GLU A 170 -21.20 1.57 -22.82
N ALA A 171 -20.60 1.65 -24.01
CA ALA A 171 -19.32 2.32 -24.17
C ALA A 171 -19.45 3.80 -23.80
N LEU A 172 -18.50 4.30 -23.02
CA LEU A 172 -18.41 5.72 -22.69
C LEU A 172 -18.26 6.55 -23.97
N SER A 173 -18.89 7.72 -24.00
CA SER A 173 -18.66 8.66 -25.09
C SER A 173 -17.20 9.09 -25.15
N SER A 174 -16.74 9.64 -26.28
CA SER A 174 -15.35 10.11 -26.44
C SER A 174 -14.94 11.19 -25.44
N GLU A 175 -15.92 11.85 -24.82
CA GLU A 175 -15.69 12.89 -23.80
C GLU A 175 -15.38 12.34 -22.40
N PHE A 176 -15.62 11.04 -22.16
CA PHE A 176 -15.46 10.42 -20.85
C PHE A 176 -14.56 9.19 -20.95
N ARG A 177 -13.55 9.13 -20.09
CA ARG A 177 -12.65 7.97 -20.00
C ARG A 177 -12.28 7.73 -18.54
N TYR A 178 -12.21 6.48 -18.14
CA TYR A 178 -11.62 6.12 -16.87
C TYR A 178 -10.10 6.05 -17.00
N GLN A 179 -9.42 6.68 -16.07
CA GLN A 179 -7.97 6.57 -15.91
C GLN A 179 -7.65 5.95 -14.56
N ALA A 180 -6.48 5.32 -14.46
CA ALA A 180 -5.94 4.88 -13.18
C ALA A 180 -5.62 6.07 -12.29
N ASN A 181 -5.75 5.89 -10.99
CA ASN A 181 -5.40 6.84 -9.95
C ASN A 181 -4.54 6.12 -8.90
N ASP A 182 -4.87 6.26 -7.62
CA ASP A 182 -4.12 5.62 -6.55
C ASP A 182 -4.27 4.10 -6.57
N CYS A 183 -3.21 3.42 -6.16
CA CYS A 183 -3.17 1.97 -6.02
C CYS A 183 -2.86 1.59 -4.57
N SER A 184 -3.12 0.34 -4.24
CA SER A 184 -2.56 -0.36 -3.09
C SER A 184 -2.18 -1.77 -3.53
N VAL A 185 -1.38 -2.45 -2.73
CA VAL A 185 -0.91 -3.80 -3.04
C VAL A 185 -1.19 -4.74 -1.87
N GLY A 186 -1.41 -6.00 -2.17
CA GLY A 186 -1.58 -7.05 -1.18
C GLY A 186 -1.57 -8.42 -1.85
N ASP A 187 -1.25 -9.45 -1.09
CA ASP A 187 -1.39 -10.84 -1.54
C ASP A 187 -2.88 -11.23 -1.43
N LEU A 188 -3.63 -11.03 -2.53
CA LEU A 188 -5.08 -11.21 -2.54
C LEU A 188 -5.51 -12.68 -2.62
N ASP A 189 -4.64 -13.56 -3.08
CA ASP A 189 -4.98 -14.98 -3.27
C ASP A 189 -4.07 -15.97 -2.53
N GLY A 190 -3.12 -15.45 -1.74
CA GLY A 190 -2.26 -16.21 -0.85
C GLY A 190 -1.19 -17.02 -1.58
N ASP A 191 -0.76 -16.57 -2.75
CA ASP A 191 0.27 -17.25 -3.52
C ASP A 191 1.70 -16.74 -3.21
N GLY A 192 1.82 -15.73 -2.33
CA GLY A 192 3.09 -15.11 -1.92
C GLY A 192 3.59 -14.03 -2.88
N GLN A 193 2.80 -13.66 -3.88
CA GLN A 193 3.04 -12.51 -4.73
C GLN A 193 1.96 -11.45 -4.46
N MET A 194 2.32 -10.19 -4.67
CA MET A 194 1.37 -9.11 -4.50
C MET A 194 0.57 -8.83 -5.76
N GLU A 195 -0.73 -8.69 -5.60
CA GLU A 195 -1.63 -8.10 -6.59
C GLU A 195 -1.74 -6.60 -6.38
N ILE A 196 -2.26 -5.93 -7.40
CA ILE A 196 -2.50 -4.49 -7.40
C ILE A 196 -4.01 -4.24 -7.38
N VAL A 197 -4.47 -3.47 -6.39
CA VAL A 197 -5.81 -2.88 -6.38
C VAL A 197 -5.68 -1.44 -6.83
N VAL A 198 -6.36 -1.08 -7.92
CA VAL A 198 -6.31 0.26 -8.51
C VAL A 198 -7.67 0.96 -8.44
N LYS A 199 -7.66 2.20 -7.94
CA LYS A 199 -8.78 3.13 -8.02
C LYS A 199 -8.78 3.76 -9.41
N ARG A 200 -9.95 3.80 -10.07
CA ARG A 200 -10.10 4.46 -11.38
C ARG A 200 -11.11 5.60 -11.29
N LEU A 201 -10.71 6.73 -11.82
CA LEU A 201 -11.50 7.95 -11.83
C LEU A 201 -11.94 8.30 -13.23
N LEU A 202 -13.16 8.85 -13.34
CA LEU A 202 -13.69 9.35 -14.61
C LEU A 202 -13.01 10.68 -14.96
N THR A 203 -12.46 10.76 -16.15
CA THR A 203 -11.82 11.95 -16.70
C THR A 203 -12.67 12.51 -17.86
N TYR A 204 -12.81 13.82 -17.91
CA TYR A 204 -13.56 14.54 -18.92
C TYR A 204 -12.62 15.22 -19.89
N TYR A 205 -12.98 15.17 -21.15
CA TYR A 205 -12.23 15.77 -22.23
C TYR A 205 -13.05 16.84 -22.96
N ASN A 206 -12.41 17.89 -23.39
CA ASN A 206 -12.96 18.82 -24.37
C ASN A 206 -12.98 18.17 -25.75
N THR A 207 -13.72 18.77 -26.66
CA THR A 207 -13.83 18.30 -28.07
C THR A 207 -12.48 18.30 -28.79
N ASP A 208 -11.51 19.09 -28.33
CA ASP A 208 -10.13 19.11 -28.84
C ASP A 208 -9.23 18.04 -28.21
N GLY A 209 -9.76 17.21 -27.30
CA GLY A 209 -9.04 16.14 -26.63
C GLY A 209 -8.24 16.59 -25.40
N THR A 210 -8.31 17.86 -25.01
CA THR A 210 -7.67 18.33 -23.76
C THR A 210 -8.52 17.93 -22.55
N VAL A 211 -7.86 17.65 -21.40
CA VAL A 211 -8.55 17.32 -20.17
C VAL A 211 -9.31 18.54 -19.65
N ARG A 212 -10.63 18.39 -19.49
CA ARG A 212 -11.51 19.42 -18.91
C ARG A 212 -11.58 19.31 -17.39
N GLY A 213 -11.44 18.13 -16.87
CA GLY A 213 -11.47 17.83 -15.43
C GLY A 213 -11.51 16.35 -15.15
N THR A 214 -11.35 16.03 -13.87
CA THR A 214 -11.55 14.68 -13.34
C THR A 214 -12.76 14.66 -12.42
N SER A 215 -13.27 13.49 -12.09
CA SER A 215 -14.35 13.33 -11.11
C SER A 215 -14.01 13.92 -9.73
N GLU A 216 -12.75 14.10 -9.44
CA GLU A 216 -12.27 14.70 -8.19
C GLU A 216 -12.37 16.23 -8.16
N GLY A 217 -12.32 16.89 -9.32
CA GLY A 217 -12.28 18.36 -9.41
C GLY A 217 -13.32 19.00 -10.33
N ALA A 218 -14.31 18.25 -10.81
CA ALA A 218 -15.22 18.77 -11.81
C ALA A 218 -16.22 19.78 -11.25
N GLY A 219 -16.14 21.01 -11.76
CA GLY A 219 -17.18 22.03 -11.62
C GLY A 219 -18.43 21.80 -12.47
N ASP A 220 -18.50 20.70 -13.23
CA ASP A 220 -19.51 20.43 -14.25
C ASP A 220 -20.63 19.52 -13.72
N SER A 221 -21.89 19.89 -13.93
CA SER A 221 -23.07 19.15 -13.48
C SER A 221 -23.23 17.78 -14.16
N ASP A 222 -22.89 17.69 -15.45
CA ASP A 222 -23.04 16.43 -16.20
C ASP A 222 -21.97 15.40 -15.79
N ALA A 223 -20.80 15.90 -15.51
CA ALA A 223 -19.72 15.13 -14.99
C ALA A 223 -20.07 14.44 -13.67
N ARG A 224 -20.79 15.12 -12.82
CA ARG A 224 -21.23 14.63 -11.50
C ARG A 224 -22.30 13.58 -11.60
N ALA A 225 -23.21 13.71 -12.57
CA ALA A 225 -24.26 12.73 -12.80
C ALA A 225 -23.70 11.36 -13.26
N ARG A 226 -22.48 11.32 -13.80
CA ARG A 226 -21.85 10.10 -14.35
C ARG A 226 -20.69 9.57 -13.49
N HIS A 227 -20.40 10.23 -12.41
CA HIS A 227 -19.26 9.99 -11.57
C HIS A 227 -19.44 8.72 -10.73
N ILE A 228 -18.72 7.69 -11.09
CA ILE A 228 -18.60 6.46 -10.35
C ILE A 228 -17.13 6.12 -10.24
N VAL A 229 -16.67 5.87 -9.04
CA VAL A 229 -15.34 5.36 -8.78
C VAL A 229 -15.34 3.86 -8.98
N LEU A 230 -14.33 3.34 -9.67
CA LEU A 230 -14.13 1.90 -9.81
C LEU A 230 -12.91 1.47 -9.01
N PHE A 231 -12.99 0.31 -8.39
CA PHE A 231 -11.85 -0.42 -7.84
C PHE A 231 -11.68 -1.69 -8.65
N GLU A 232 -10.46 -1.96 -9.07
CA GLU A 232 -10.14 -3.14 -9.90
C GLU A 232 -8.89 -3.82 -9.36
N ALA A 233 -8.86 -5.14 -9.39
CA ALA A 233 -7.70 -5.92 -8.99
C ALA A 233 -7.05 -6.63 -10.17
N TYR A 234 -5.70 -6.66 -10.15
CA TYR A 234 -4.87 -7.22 -11.21
C TYR A 234 -3.65 -7.92 -10.65
N ARG A 235 -3.28 -9.04 -11.27
CA ARG A 235 -1.96 -9.62 -11.08
C ARG A 235 -0.89 -8.85 -11.85
N LEU A 236 0.36 -8.99 -11.45
CA LEU A 236 1.51 -8.35 -12.12
C LEU A 236 1.68 -8.79 -13.58
N ASP A 237 1.11 -9.91 -14.00
CA ASP A 237 1.12 -10.34 -15.40
C ASP A 237 -0.01 -9.71 -16.25
N GLY A 238 -0.84 -8.85 -15.64
CA GLY A 238 -1.98 -8.19 -16.27
C GLY A 238 -3.26 -9.00 -16.24
N THR A 239 -3.30 -10.12 -15.53
CA THR A 239 -4.54 -10.87 -15.32
C THR A 239 -5.50 -10.05 -14.47
N PHE A 240 -6.67 -9.77 -15.03
CA PHE A 240 -7.76 -9.11 -14.30
C PHE A 240 -8.42 -10.09 -13.34
N LEU A 241 -8.68 -9.67 -12.12
CA LEU A 241 -9.35 -10.48 -11.11
C LEU A 241 -10.81 -10.08 -10.94
N TRP A 242 -11.08 -8.83 -10.61
CA TRP A 242 -12.43 -8.34 -10.37
C TRP A 242 -12.54 -6.82 -10.48
N ARG A 243 -13.78 -6.33 -10.51
CA ARG A 243 -14.14 -4.91 -10.43
C ARG A 243 -15.26 -4.71 -9.43
N VAL A 244 -15.13 -3.67 -8.61
CA VAL A 244 -16.18 -3.11 -7.76
C VAL A 244 -16.50 -1.72 -8.26
N SER A 245 -17.78 -1.45 -8.50
CA SER A 245 -18.30 -0.11 -8.77
C SER A 245 -18.78 0.52 -7.48
N SER A 246 -18.22 1.65 -7.09
CA SER A 246 -18.61 2.31 -5.84
C SER A 246 -20.06 2.82 -5.80
N GLY A 247 -20.72 2.82 -6.95
CA GLY A 247 -22.08 3.31 -7.07
C GLY A 247 -22.20 4.84 -7.12
N PRO A 248 -23.44 5.35 -7.25
CA PRO A 248 -23.71 6.77 -7.50
C PRO A 248 -23.46 7.68 -6.29
N ASN A 249 -23.39 7.12 -5.08
CA ASN A 249 -23.39 7.89 -3.84
C ASN A 249 -21.99 8.08 -3.24
N ILE A 250 -20.97 7.46 -3.80
CA ILE A 250 -19.59 7.60 -3.36
C ILE A 250 -18.86 8.59 -4.28
N ILE A 251 -18.35 9.66 -3.68
CA ILE A 251 -17.66 10.72 -4.40
C ILE A 251 -16.15 10.42 -4.39
N ALA A 252 -15.48 10.69 -5.51
CA ALA A 252 -14.03 10.61 -5.63
C ALA A 252 -13.29 11.49 -4.57
N GLY A 253 -12.03 11.23 -4.37
CA GLY A 253 -11.21 11.95 -3.42
C GLY A 253 -11.34 11.38 -2.00
N ASN A 254 -11.49 12.25 -1.00
CA ASN A 254 -11.49 11.88 0.42
C ASN A 254 -12.61 10.90 0.86
N SER A 255 -13.54 10.59 -0.03
CA SER A 255 -14.65 9.65 0.26
C SER A 255 -14.47 8.29 -0.38
N SER A 256 -13.50 8.14 -1.28
CA SER A 256 -13.19 6.90 -1.97
C SER A 256 -11.85 6.31 -1.51
N ASN A 257 -11.56 6.42 -0.23
CA ASN A 257 -10.41 5.78 0.40
C ASN A 257 -10.63 4.27 0.47
N PHE A 258 -9.54 3.53 0.38
CA PHE A 258 -9.57 2.06 0.52
C PHE A 258 -8.27 1.61 1.19
N ALA A 259 -8.27 0.43 1.77
CA ALA A 259 -7.11 -0.24 2.31
C ALA A 259 -7.10 -1.70 1.88
N VAL A 260 -5.92 -2.28 1.74
CA VAL A 260 -5.72 -3.69 1.36
C VAL A 260 -4.86 -4.33 2.44
N ALA A 261 -5.43 -5.29 3.18
CA ALA A 261 -4.73 -5.98 4.25
C ALA A 261 -5.45 -7.28 4.63
N ASP A 262 -4.73 -8.21 5.20
CA ASP A 262 -5.27 -9.44 5.79
C ASP A 262 -6.01 -9.11 7.12
N LEU A 263 -7.34 -9.12 7.07
CA LEU A 263 -8.20 -8.73 8.19
C LEU A 263 -8.56 -9.89 9.11
N ASP A 264 -8.49 -11.12 8.62
CA ASP A 264 -8.90 -12.30 9.39
C ASP A 264 -7.73 -13.23 9.74
N GLY A 265 -6.53 -12.93 9.24
CA GLY A 265 -5.31 -13.67 9.54
C GLY A 265 -5.20 -14.97 8.76
N ASP A 266 -5.86 -15.09 7.60
CA ASP A 266 -5.84 -16.29 6.76
C ASP A 266 -4.72 -16.29 5.73
N GLY A 267 -3.97 -15.19 5.62
CA GLY A 267 -2.86 -14.97 4.70
C GLY A 267 -3.27 -14.40 3.34
N CYS A 268 -4.56 -14.12 3.12
CA CYS A 268 -5.03 -13.36 1.97
C CYS A 268 -5.51 -11.97 2.41
N ALA A 269 -5.22 -10.99 1.60
CA ALA A 269 -5.65 -9.64 1.89
C ALA A 269 -7.10 -9.40 1.41
N GLU A 270 -7.91 -8.79 2.29
CA GLU A 270 -9.19 -8.19 1.96
C GLU A 270 -9.01 -6.75 1.51
N VAL A 271 -10.06 -6.21 0.90
CA VAL A 271 -10.16 -4.79 0.59
C VAL A 271 -11.27 -4.15 1.43
N VAL A 272 -10.94 -3.05 2.10
CA VAL A 272 -11.92 -2.25 2.84
C VAL A 272 -12.11 -0.92 2.14
N THR A 273 -13.36 -0.53 1.90
CA THR A 273 -13.68 0.78 1.34
C THR A 273 -15.04 1.28 1.82
N LYS A 274 -15.26 2.58 1.67
CA LYS A 274 -16.58 3.17 1.89
C LYS A 274 -17.52 2.74 0.78
N THR A 275 -18.73 2.34 1.15
CA THR A 275 -19.81 1.91 0.24
C THR A 275 -21.12 2.64 0.53
N GLY A 276 -22.07 2.48 -0.33
CA GLY A 276 -23.42 3.04 -0.21
C GLY A 276 -24.39 2.24 -1.05
N GLU A 277 -25.67 2.59 -1.01
CA GLU A 277 -26.67 2.00 -1.89
C GLU A 277 -26.25 2.20 -3.36
N GLY A 278 -26.50 1.20 -4.20
CA GLY A 278 -26.07 1.18 -5.59
C GLY A 278 -24.59 0.82 -5.80
N THR A 279 -23.83 0.46 -4.75
CA THR A 279 -22.49 -0.15 -4.90
C THR A 279 -22.65 -1.55 -5.48
N ILE A 280 -21.88 -1.90 -6.54
CA ILE A 280 -21.92 -3.21 -7.21
C ILE A 280 -20.57 -3.91 -7.01
N PHE A 281 -20.61 -5.11 -6.44
CA PHE A 281 -19.43 -5.92 -6.13
C PHE A 281 -18.99 -6.82 -7.29
N GLY A 282 -17.84 -7.51 -7.12
CA GLY A 282 -17.23 -8.33 -8.15
C GLY A 282 -18.06 -9.51 -8.64
N ASP A 283 -19.00 -9.99 -7.85
CA ASP A 283 -19.97 -11.05 -8.20
C ASP A 283 -21.28 -10.51 -8.79
N GLY A 284 -21.40 -9.18 -8.95
CA GLY A 284 -22.58 -8.51 -9.47
C GLY A 284 -23.66 -8.20 -8.43
N TYR A 285 -23.41 -8.50 -7.14
CA TYR A 285 -24.35 -8.09 -6.10
C TYR A 285 -24.35 -6.56 -5.95
N GLU A 286 -25.53 -5.96 -5.95
CA GLU A 286 -25.75 -4.52 -5.73
C GLU A 286 -26.37 -4.27 -4.37
N ILE A 287 -25.86 -3.28 -3.61
CA ILE A 287 -26.52 -2.85 -2.37
C ILE A 287 -27.85 -2.22 -2.71
N PRO A 288 -28.98 -2.84 -2.28
CA PRO A 288 -30.32 -2.35 -2.58
C PRO A 288 -30.67 -1.11 -1.72
N ASP A 289 -31.89 -0.60 -1.89
CA ASP A 289 -32.51 0.32 -0.95
C ASP A 289 -32.58 -0.33 0.43
N THR A 290 -31.82 0.21 1.38
CA THR A 290 -31.64 -0.35 2.73
C THR A 290 -32.49 0.35 3.78
N ASP A 291 -32.97 1.58 3.50
CA ASP A 291 -33.79 2.36 4.42
C ASP A 291 -35.28 2.44 4.02
N GLY A 292 -35.62 1.90 2.84
CA GLY A 292 -36.99 1.77 2.35
C GLY A 292 -37.56 3.07 1.81
N ASP A 293 -36.73 4.03 1.42
CA ASP A 293 -37.16 5.32 0.86
C ASP A 293 -37.48 5.26 -0.64
N GLY A 294 -37.23 4.11 -1.28
CA GLY A 294 -37.48 3.85 -2.70
C GLY A 294 -36.38 4.36 -3.61
N ARG A 295 -35.19 4.63 -3.12
CA ARG A 295 -34.05 5.13 -3.88
C ARG A 295 -32.79 4.33 -3.57
N THR A 296 -31.91 4.27 -4.56
CA THR A 296 -30.52 3.82 -4.43
C THR A 296 -29.56 4.82 -5.06
N ASP A 297 -30.06 5.92 -5.61
CA ASP A 297 -29.31 7.01 -6.24
C ASP A 297 -29.80 8.36 -5.70
N TYR A 298 -28.94 9.02 -4.94
CA TYR A 298 -29.24 10.29 -4.26
C TYR A 298 -28.68 11.51 -5.00
N ARG A 299 -28.06 11.34 -6.16
CA ARG A 299 -27.47 12.45 -6.94
C ARG A 299 -28.46 13.51 -7.32
N SER A 300 -29.72 13.13 -7.60
CA SER A 300 -30.79 14.05 -7.99
C SER A 300 -31.26 14.99 -6.88
N ILE A 301 -30.99 14.63 -5.62
CA ILE A 301 -31.40 15.46 -4.47
C ILE A 301 -30.22 16.30 -3.94
N TRP A 302 -29.05 16.22 -4.56
CA TRP A 302 -27.96 17.07 -4.20
C TRP A 302 -28.28 18.53 -4.58
N PRO A 303 -28.16 19.47 -3.64
CA PRO A 303 -28.52 20.85 -3.93
C PRO A 303 -27.70 21.44 -5.07
N ALA A 304 -28.35 22.09 -6.02
CA ALA A 304 -27.69 22.78 -7.13
C ALA A 304 -26.77 23.89 -6.58
N GLY A 305 -25.58 24.01 -7.12
CA GLY A 305 -24.61 25.05 -6.72
C GLY A 305 -23.70 24.70 -5.53
N HIS A 306 -23.79 23.51 -4.97
CA HIS A 306 -22.98 23.08 -3.83
C HIS A 306 -21.58 22.53 -4.19
N TYR A 307 -21.10 22.81 -5.38
CA TYR A 307 -19.86 22.32 -5.93
C TYR A 307 -18.84 23.42 -6.23
N THR A 308 -18.79 24.46 -5.45
CA THR A 308 -17.82 25.53 -5.67
C THR A 308 -16.57 25.31 -4.82
N GLY A 309 -15.46 25.15 -5.49
CA GLY A 309 -14.10 25.35 -4.95
C GLY A 309 -13.51 24.19 -4.16
N ASP A 310 -14.30 23.52 -3.31
CA ASP A 310 -13.77 22.56 -2.34
C ASP A 310 -14.53 21.20 -2.33
N GLY A 311 -15.14 20.84 -3.44
CA GLY A 311 -15.85 19.57 -3.60
C GLY A 311 -17.31 19.59 -3.19
N PRO A 312 -18.00 18.44 -3.35
CA PRO A 312 -19.44 18.35 -3.15
C PRO A 312 -19.87 18.53 -1.71
N LYS A 313 -20.86 19.34 -1.50
CA LYS A 313 -21.39 19.68 -0.17
C LYS A 313 -22.37 18.66 0.37
N GLY A 314 -22.72 17.63 -0.37
CA GLY A 314 -23.79 16.79 0.04
C GLY A 314 -23.72 15.35 -0.41
N TYR A 315 -24.04 14.46 0.49
CA TYR A 315 -24.44 13.09 0.24
C TYR A 315 -25.84 12.90 0.71
N GLY A 316 -26.68 12.26 -0.09
CA GLY A 316 -27.90 11.66 0.39
C GLY A 316 -27.66 10.17 0.64
N GLY A 317 -28.53 9.57 1.41
CA GLY A 317 -28.57 8.14 1.60
C GLY A 317 -27.64 7.56 2.68
N PRO A 318 -27.81 6.28 2.93
CA PRO A 318 -27.00 5.53 3.88
C PRO A 318 -25.52 5.45 3.49
N GLU A 319 -24.66 5.61 4.48
CA GLU A 319 -23.20 5.46 4.33
C GLU A 319 -22.75 4.21 5.05
N PHE A 320 -22.05 3.35 4.33
CA PHE A 320 -21.48 2.11 4.85
C PHE A 320 -19.97 2.05 4.63
N PHE A 321 -19.34 1.07 5.24
CA PHE A 321 -18.08 0.51 4.79
C PHE A 321 -18.23 -0.99 4.66
N SER A 322 -17.55 -1.57 3.68
CA SER A 322 -17.62 -3.00 3.39
C SER A 322 -16.24 -3.62 3.43
N VAL A 323 -16.18 -4.85 3.91
CA VAL A 323 -15.06 -5.77 3.75
C VAL A 323 -15.33 -6.60 2.50
N ILE A 324 -14.36 -6.64 1.60
CA ILE A 324 -14.46 -7.21 0.26
C ILE A 324 -13.39 -8.31 0.14
N ASP A 325 -13.79 -9.48 -0.31
CA ASP A 325 -12.90 -10.61 -0.60
C ASP A 325 -11.86 -10.22 -1.66
N GLY A 326 -10.58 -10.25 -1.29
CA GLY A 326 -9.49 -9.84 -2.18
C GLY A 326 -9.38 -10.65 -3.45
N LYS A 327 -9.80 -11.91 -3.41
CA LYS A 327 -9.70 -12.83 -4.54
C LYS A 327 -10.80 -12.65 -5.58
N THR A 328 -12.01 -12.28 -5.15
CA THR A 328 -13.21 -12.27 -6.01
C THR A 328 -13.90 -10.92 -6.11
N GLY A 329 -13.56 -9.95 -5.27
CA GLY A 329 -14.25 -8.67 -5.19
C GLY A 329 -15.66 -8.74 -4.60
N ARG A 330 -16.02 -9.86 -3.98
CA ARG A 330 -17.34 -10.07 -3.35
C ARG A 330 -17.40 -9.41 -1.98
N GLU A 331 -18.55 -8.86 -1.62
CA GLU A 331 -18.76 -8.35 -0.26
C GLU A 331 -18.79 -9.50 0.76
N LEU A 332 -18.02 -9.34 1.84
CA LEU A 332 -17.96 -10.30 2.96
C LEU A 332 -18.74 -9.81 4.19
N ALA A 333 -18.68 -8.53 4.46
CA ALA A 333 -19.38 -7.90 5.58
C ALA A 333 -19.57 -6.41 5.34
N ARG A 334 -20.58 -5.82 5.98
CA ARG A 334 -20.90 -4.40 5.91
C ARG A 334 -21.40 -3.89 7.24
N ALA A 335 -20.98 -2.66 7.59
CA ALA A 335 -21.52 -1.91 8.71
C ALA A 335 -21.72 -0.43 8.35
N ASN A 336 -22.48 0.30 9.18
CA ASN A 336 -22.65 1.72 9.00
C ASN A 336 -21.33 2.46 9.20
N PHE A 337 -21.03 3.41 8.31
CA PHE A 337 -19.96 4.36 8.51
C PHE A 337 -20.30 5.33 9.66
N ILE A 338 -19.31 6.03 10.22
CA ILE A 338 -19.53 7.08 11.24
C ILE A 338 -20.61 8.03 10.75
N ALA A 339 -21.66 8.21 11.54
CA ALA A 339 -22.84 9.00 11.17
C ALA A 339 -22.49 10.48 10.92
N ARG A 340 -23.11 11.07 9.89
CA ARG A 340 -22.98 12.53 9.62
C ARG A 340 -23.78 13.40 10.55
N GLY A 341 -24.82 12.87 11.09
CA GLY A 341 -25.71 13.55 12.02
C GLY A 341 -25.77 12.86 13.38
N PRO A 342 -26.70 13.24 14.24
CA PRO A 342 -26.90 12.55 15.50
C PRO A 342 -27.20 11.06 15.29
N GLU A 343 -26.63 10.21 16.14
CA GLU A 343 -26.94 8.77 16.12
C GLU A 343 -28.44 8.54 16.27
N GLY A 344 -28.98 7.57 15.54
CA GLY A 344 -30.39 7.22 15.55
C GLY A 344 -31.26 8.03 14.59
N GLN A 345 -30.74 9.02 13.88
CA GLN A 345 -31.44 9.67 12.78
C GLN A 345 -31.24 8.89 11.48
N THR A 346 -32.28 8.83 10.66
CA THR A 346 -32.22 8.25 9.34
C THR A 346 -31.53 9.20 8.33
N PRO A 347 -30.97 8.70 7.25
CA PRO A 347 -30.45 9.53 6.16
C PRO A 347 -31.48 10.51 5.60
N ALA A 348 -32.74 10.14 5.51
CA ALA A 348 -33.83 11.03 5.10
C ALA A 348 -34.04 12.20 6.08
N GLN A 349 -33.87 11.97 7.37
CA GLN A 349 -33.92 13.04 8.39
C GLN A 349 -32.71 13.97 8.27
N TRP A 350 -31.55 13.47 7.88
CA TRP A 350 -30.39 14.31 7.56
C TRP A 350 -30.64 15.13 6.30
N ALA A 351 -31.13 14.49 5.22
CA ALA A 351 -31.40 15.15 3.94
C ALA A 351 -32.41 16.29 4.07
N ALA A 352 -33.48 16.11 4.85
CA ALA A 352 -34.50 17.15 5.10
C ALA A 352 -33.92 18.43 5.77
N ASN A 353 -32.77 18.32 6.40
CA ASN A 353 -32.12 19.42 7.10
C ASN A 353 -30.74 19.80 6.51
N TRP A 354 -30.43 19.32 5.31
CA TRP A 354 -29.11 19.32 4.72
C TRP A 354 -28.49 20.71 4.60
N GLU A 355 -29.16 21.65 3.97
CA GLU A 355 -28.66 23.01 3.75
C GLU A 355 -28.42 23.80 5.06
N GLN A 356 -29.10 23.40 6.12
CA GLN A 356 -29.05 24.11 7.41
C GLN A 356 -28.15 23.42 8.44
N ASN A 357 -27.74 22.18 8.20
CA ASN A 357 -27.22 21.31 9.26
C ASN A 357 -25.78 20.82 9.08
N ASP A 358 -25.13 21.02 7.93
CA ASP A 358 -23.72 20.65 7.77
C ASP A 358 -22.80 21.37 8.79
N TRP A 359 -23.13 22.61 9.14
CA TRP A 359 -22.43 23.34 10.18
C TRP A 359 -22.70 22.81 11.61
N LYS A 360 -23.71 21.98 11.80
CA LYS A 360 -23.98 21.33 13.09
C LYS A 360 -23.04 20.17 13.39
N TRP A 361 -22.31 19.66 12.39
CA TRP A 361 -21.23 18.74 12.65
C TRP A 361 -20.20 19.37 13.61
N ASP A 362 -19.79 20.61 13.32
CA ASP A 362 -18.98 21.40 14.24
C ASP A 362 -19.44 22.86 14.23
N PRO A 363 -20.24 23.28 15.21
CA PRO A 363 -20.79 24.65 15.26
C PRO A 363 -19.73 25.72 15.47
N ARG A 364 -18.49 25.35 15.84
CA ARG A 364 -17.38 26.30 16.09
C ARG A 364 -16.87 26.94 14.82
N THR A 365 -17.00 26.24 13.70
CA THR A 365 -16.42 26.63 12.40
C THR A 365 -17.43 26.60 11.26
N LYS A 366 -18.43 27.48 11.29
CA LYS A 366 -19.49 27.56 10.27
C LYS A 366 -18.99 27.68 8.83
N LYS A 367 -17.80 28.22 8.61
CA LYS A 367 -17.24 28.48 7.26
C LYS A 367 -16.89 27.22 6.48
N TYR A 368 -16.59 26.10 7.14
CA TYR A 368 -16.11 24.85 6.52
C TYR A 368 -16.92 23.63 6.94
N ALA A 369 -18.16 23.81 7.35
CA ALA A 369 -18.96 22.75 7.96
C ALA A 369 -19.02 21.47 7.10
N TRP A 370 -19.22 21.60 5.79
CA TRP A 370 -19.27 20.49 4.83
C TRP A 370 -17.90 19.78 4.70
N LYS A 371 -16.80 20.54 4.69
CA LYS A 371 -15.42 20.00 4.66
C LYS A 371 -15.14 19.22 5.94
N LEU A 372 -15.66 19.71 7.08
CA LEU A 372 -15.53 19.05 8.37
C LEU A 372 -16.19 17.68 8.38
N ALA A 373 -17.43 17.60 7.89
CA ALA A 373 -18.21 16.36 7.87
C ALA A 373 -17.72 15.35 6.80
N ASN A 374 -17.01 15.81 5.78
CA ASN A 374 -16.58 14.97 4.65
C ASN A 374 -15.07 14.68 4.61
N SER A 375 -14.31 15.16 5.57
CA SER A 375 -12.91 14.76 5.74
C SER A 375 -12.86 13.40 6.42
N LEU A 376 -12.91 12.35 5.57
CA LEU A 376 -12.98 10.97 6.03
C LEU A 376 -11.59 10.34 6.03
N ARG A 377 -11.40 9.39 6.94
CA ARG A 377 -10.25 8.48 6.97
C ARG A 377 -10.78 7.05 7.06
N LEU A 378 -10.14 6.17 6.34
CA LEU A 378 -10.40 4.75 6.40
C LEU A 378 -9.05 4.06 6.21
N GLY A 379 -8.71 3.14 7.08
CA GLY A 379 -7.49 2.38 7.03
C GLY A 379 -7.60 1.14 7.90
N VAL A 380 -6.49 0.53 8.18
CA VAL A 380 -6.38 -0.67 9.00
C VAL A 380 -5.26 -0.51 10.03
N ALA A 381 -5.32 -1.28 11.11
CA ALA A 381 -4.34 -1.27 12.18
C ALA A 381 -4.40 -2.57 12.97
N LYS A 382 -3.32 -2.95 13.62
CA LYS A 382 -3.27 -4.09 14.54
C LYS A 382 -3.68 -3.62 15.94
N PHE A 383 -4.98 -3.52 16.21
CA PHE A 383 -5.48 -3.12 17.54
C PHE A 383 -5.57 -4.28 18.54
N GLN A 384 -5.46 -5.52 18.10
CA GLN A 384 -5.63 -6.70 18.94
C GLN A 384 -4.61 -7.79 18.60
N GLU A 385 -4.06 -8.43 19.63
CA GLU A 385 -3.21 -9.61 19.48
C GLU A 385 -3.94 -10.83 18.90
N GLY A 386 -3.22 -11.63 18.11
CA GLY A 386 -3.71 -12.91 17.59
C GLY A 386 -4.91 -12.81 16.65
N LYS A 387 -5.19 -11.63 16.14
CA LYS A 387 -6.20 -11.32 15.14
C LYS A 387 -5.51 -10.80 13.88
N GLY A 388 -6.20 -10.86 12.73
CA GLY A 388 -5.79 -10.09 11.55
C GLY A 388 -5.82 -8.59 11.83
N MET A 389 -5.71 -7.77 10.80
CA MET A 389 -5.82 -6.31 10.95
C MET A 389 -7.26 -5.90 11.29
N GLN A 390 -7.43 -4.83 12.04
CA GLN A 390 -8.72 -4.22 12.34
C GLN A 390 -8.93 -2.98 11.49
N VAL A 391 -10.19 -2.61 11.25
CA VAL A 391 -10.55 -1.43 10.44
C VAL A 391 -10.55 -0.20 11.33
N PHE A 392 -9.92 0.86 10.86
CA PHE A 392 -9.97 2.20 11.44
C PHE A 392 -10.87 3.10 10.59
N LEU A 393 -11.77 3.82 11.22
CA LEU A 393 -12.58 4.86 10.60
C LEU A 393 -12.36 6.19 11.30
N GLY A 394 -12.31 7.27 10.53
CA GLY A 394 -12.24 8.63 11.03
C GLY A 394 -13.16 9.58 10.25
N ARG A 395 -13.81 10.50 10.96
CA ARG A 395 -14.58 11.60 10.37
C ARG A 395 -14.22 12.90 11.06
N GLY A 396 -13.79 13.89 10.26
CA GLY A 396 -13.37 15.21 10.73
C GLY A 396 -11.88 15.31 11.05
N VAL A 397 -11.25 16.42 10.66
CA VAL A 397 -9.85 16.75 10.91
C VAL A 397 -9.64 18.21 11.35
N TYR A 398 -10.56 19.11 10.99
CA TYR A 398 -10.44 20.55 11.24
C TYR A 398 -11.10 21.03 12.55
N GLY A 399 -11.92 20.20 13.16
CA GLY A 399 -12.69 20.53 14.34
C GLY A 399 -13.13 19.26 15.06
N ARG A 400 -14.46 19.06 15.21
CA ARG A 400 -14.95 17.79 15.76
C ARG A 400 -14.37 16.61 15.00
N THR A 401 -13.89 15.65 15.71
CA THR A 401 -13.30 14.41 15.20
C THR A 401 -13.98 13.23 15.86
N ILE A 402 -14.43 12.26 15.07
CA ILE A 402 -14.87 10.95 15.56
C ILE A 402 -13.97 9.90 14.94
N VAL A 403 -13.46 8.99 15.76
CA VAL A 403 -12.68 7.84 15.33
C VAL A 403 -13.26 6.56 15.91
N GLU A 404 -13.20 5.49 15.16
CA GLU A 404 -13.71 4.17 15.54
C GLU A 404 -12.74 3.07 15.10
N GLY A 405 -12.58 2.05 15.95
CA GLY A 405 -11.93 0.79 15.63
C GLY A 405 -12.96 -0.33 15.46
N TRP A 406 -12.80 -1.18 14.45
CA TRP A 406 -13.73 -2.25 14.13
C TRP A 406 -12.99 -3.56 13.88
N HIS A 407 -13.52 -4.66 14.39
CA HIS A 407 -13.03 -6.00 14.13
C HIS A 407 -13.93 -6.71 13.12
N TYR A 408 -13.32 -7.36 12.14
CA TYR A 408 -13.97 -8.26 11.20
C TYR A 408 -13.75 -9.72 11.66
N GLU A 409 -14.81 -10.49 11.74
CA GLU A 409 -14.79 -11.93 11.98
C GLU A 409 -15.43 -12.62 10.78
N PRO A 410 -14.68 -13.47 10.04
CA PRO A 410 -15.22 -14.17 8.87
C PRO A 410 -16.22 -15.26 9.30
N THR A 411 -17.12 -15.62 8.39
CA THR A 411 -17.91 -16.85 8.57
C THR A 411 -17.10 -18.07 8.17
N PRO A 412 -17.38 -19.24 8.78
CA PRO A 412 -16.71 -20.49 8.38
C PRO A 412 -16.91 -20.88 6.92
N SER A 413 -17.97 -20.41 6.28
CA SER A 413 -18.27 -20.66 4.85
C SER A 413 -17.60 -19.64 3.92
N GLY A 414 -17.10 -18.51 4.45
CA GLY A 414 -16.60 -17.41 3.64
C GLY A 414 -17.69 -16.74 2.81
N ASP A 415 -18.96 -16.83 3.22
CA ASP A 415 -20.09 -16.16 2.56
C ASP A 415 -20.37 -14.81 3.20
N PHE A 416 -21.18 -13.96 2.52
CA PHE A 416 -21.67 -12.71 3.10
C PHE A 416 -22.50 -12.99 4.36
N ALA A 417 -21.83 -13.11 5.46
CA ALA A 417 -22.38 -13.22 6.81
C ALA A 417 -21.26 -12.97 7.83
N GLY A 418 -20.11 -12.44 7.40
CA GLY A 418 -19.07 -11.97 8.30
C GLY A 418 -19.61 -10.88 9.22
N THR A 419 -19.05 -10.80 10.40
CA THR A 419 -19.50 -9.87 11.43
C THR A 419 -18.49 -8.73 11.59
N LEU A 420 -18.98 -7.49 11.58
CA LEU A 420 -18.24 -6.31 11.95
C LEU A 420 -18.67 -5.87 13.34
N THR A 421 -17.72 -5.86 14.27
CA THR A 421 -17.95 -5.44 15.65
C THR A 421 -17.14 -4.20 15.96
N ARG A 422 -17.79 -3.10 16.36
CA ARG A 422 -17.11 -1.91 16.82
C ARG A 422 -16.40 -2.19 18.15
N LEU A 423 -15.09 -2.04 18.16
CA LEU A 423 -14.25 -2.25 19.35
C LEU A 423 -14.35 -1.05 20.29
N TRP A 424 -14.21 0.13 19.71
CA TRP A 424 -14.20 1.39 20.44
C TRP A 424 -14.63 2.57 19.55
N LYS A 425 -14.94 3.68 20.21
CA LYS A 425 -15.26 4.98 19.60
C LYS A 425 -14.75 6.08 20.51
N LEU A 426 -14.12 7.08 19.92
CA LEU A 426 -13.86 8.38 20.57
C LEU A 426 -14.50 9.49 19.75
N ASP A 427 -15.26 10.35 20.43
CA ASP A 427 -15.85 11.56 19.89
C ASP A 427 -15.33 12.76 20.67
N THR A 428 -14.72 13.72 20.00
CA THR A 428 -14.13 14.91 20.66
C THR A 428 -15.17 15.85 21.23
N ASP A 429 -16.45 15.68 20.91
CA ASP A 429 -17.56 16.44 21.52
C ASP A 429 -18.15 15.76 22.75
N ASP A 430 -17.77 14.50 23.03
CA ASP A 430 -18.17 13.86 24.27
C ASP A 430 -17.45 14.51 25.47
N ALA A 431 -18.21 14.81 26.50
CA ALA A 431 -17.66 15.40 27.73
C ALA A 431 -16.79 14.38 28.49
N GLY A 432 -15.65 14.83 29.00
CA GLY A 432 -14.76 14.00 29.80
C GLY A 432 -13.56 13.48 29.02
N GLY A 433 -13.13 12.24 29.31
CA GLY A 433 -11.97 11.57 28.70
C GLY A 433 -10.65 11.80 29.43
N ALA A 434 -10.52 12.84 30.26
CA ALA A 434 -9.25 13.16 30.95
C ALA A 434 -8.77 12.05 31.91
N ASP A 435 -9.66 11.22 32.37
CA ASP A 435 -9.41 10.06 33.23
C ASP A 435 -9.06 8.78 32.43
N LYS A 436 -9.22 8.81 31.12
CA LYS A 436 -9.01 7.65 30.23
C LYS A 436 -7.87 7.88 29.27
N ASN A 437 -7.77 9.10 28.69
CA ASN A 437 -6.71 9.42 27.74
C ASN A 437 -5.35 9.34 28.43
N LYS A 438 -4.37 8.75 27.76
CA LYS A 438 -3.04 8.46 28.33
C LYS A 438 -2.28 9.72 28.74
N ASP A 439 -2.52 10.86 28.05
CA ASP A 439 -1.93 12.16 28.38
C ASP A 439 -2.73 12.97 29.43
N GLY A 440 -3.82 12.42 29.95
CA GLY A 440 -4.68 13.05 30.94
C GLY A 440 -5.51 14.25 30.46
N LYS A 441 -5.59 14.45 29.13
CA LYS A 441 -6.38 15.55 28.55
C LYS A 441 -7.80 15.11 28.20
N PRO A 442 -8.78 16.03 28.20
CA PRO A 442 -10.14 15.69 27.79
C PRO A 442 -10.24 15.41 26.30
N ASN A 443 -11.27 14.67 25.88
CA ASN A 443 -11.52 14.36 24.47
C ASN A 443 -11.51 15.62 23.58
N SER A 444 -12.04 16.72 24.07
CA SER A 444 -12.09 18.02 23.36
C SER A 444 -10.70 18.59 22.99
N ALA A 445 -9.64 18.14 23.66
CA ALA A 445 -8.28 18.58 23.33
C ALA A 445 -7.75 17.97 22.02
N TYR A 446 -8.37 16.89 21.55
CA TYR A 446 -8.05 16.20 20.29
C TYR A 446 -8.80 16.79 19.07
N ALA A 447 -9.77 17.68 19.30
CA ALA A 447 -10.52 18.32 18.23
C ALA A 447 -9.63 19.26 17.40
N GLY A 448 -9.71 19.17 16.06
CA GLY A 448 -8.98 20.04 15.15
C GLY A 448 -7.48 19.72 15.06
N GLN A 449 -7.07 18.53 15.48
CA GLN A 449 -5.68 18.09 15.47
C GLN A 449 -5.36 17.14 14.31
N GLY A 450 -6.34 16.77 13.47
CA GLY A 450 -6.14 15.83 12.37
C GLY A 450 -5.44 16.47 11.16
N ASN A 451 -4.69 15.67 10.41
CA ASN A 451 -4.03 16.05 9.15
C ASN A 451 -4.76 15.47 7.93
N HIS A 452 -4.35 15.87 6.72
CA HIS A 452 -4.81 15.27 5.47
C HIS A 452 -4.23 13.88 5.21
N ALA A 453 -3.12 13.54 5.82
CA ALA A 453 -2.58 12.19 5.91
C ALA A 453 -2.75 11.64 7.33
N PHE A 454 -2.74 10.32 7.48
CA PHE A 454 -2.50 9.67 8.77
C PHE A 454 -1.51 8.52 8.60
N ASN A 455 -0.95 8.07 9.71
CA ASN A 455 -0.06 6.93 9.75
C ASN A 455 -0.50 5.99 10.85
N VAL A 456 -0.08 4.73 10.73
CA VAL A 456 -0.33 3.68 11.71
C VAL A 456 1.01 3.02 12.04
N ALA A 457 1.29 2.88 13.31
CA ALA A 457 2.49 2.22 13.82
C ALA A 457 2.34 1.95 15.32
N ASP A 458 3.14 1.02 15.85
CA ASP A 458 3.34 0.80 17.28
C ASP A 458 4.17 1.98 17.85
N LEU A 459 3.49 3.06 18.25
CA LEU A 459 4.14 4.31 18.65
C LEU A 459 4.73 4.24 20.07
N ASP A 460 4.11 3.48 20.97
CA ASP A 460 4.50 3.41 22.37
C ASP A 460 5.31 2.16 22.74
N GLY A 461 5.37 1.18 21.83
CA GLY A 461 6.21 -0.02 21.95
C GLY A 461 5.51 -1.16 22.69
N ASP A 462 4.19 -1.24 22.69
CA ASP A 462 3.42 -2.28 23.35
C ASP A 462 3.12 -3.50 22.42
N GLY A 463 3.44 -3.38 21.13
CA GLY A 463 3.25 -4.43 20.11
C GLY A 463 1.92 -4.35 19.38
N LEU A 464 1.10 -3.34 19.65
CA LEU A 464 -0.13 -3.01 18.95
C LEU A 464 0.02 -1.66 18.23
N ASP A 465 -0.90 -1.33 17.36
CA ASP A 465 -0.80 -0.10 16.56
C ASP A 465 -1.60 1.04 17.18
N GLU A 466 -1.01 2.21 17.14
CA GLU A 466 -1.66 3.50 17.34
C GLU A 466 -1.91 4.18 16.00
N VAL A 467 -2.90 5.06 16.01
CA VAL A 467 -3.23 5.88 14.85
C VAL A 467 -2.70 7.30 15.05
N MET A 468 -1.64 7.63 14.32
CA MET A 468 -1.11 8.99 14.21
C MET A 468 -2.01 9.81 13.29
N TYR A 469 -2.93 10.60 13.86
CA TYR A 469 -3.99 11.28 13.11
C TYR A 469 -3.62 12.69 12.63
N GLY A 470 -2.54 13.25 13.17
CA GLY A 470 -2.06 14.61 12.87
C GLY A 470 -1.21 15.18 14.01
N SER A 471 -1.68 16.23 14.66
CA SER A 471 -1.09 16.74 15.90
C SER A 471 -1.55 15.96 17.14
N CYS A 472 -2.11 14.77 16.94
CA CYS A 472 -2.53 13.85 17.99
C CYS A 472 -2.43 12.40 17.53
N ALA A 473 -2.37 11.48 18.47
CA ALA A 473 -2.45 10.04 18.26
C ALA A 473 -3.55 9.41 19.12
N PHE A 474 -4.15 8.33 18.60
CA PHE A 474 -5.14 7.50 19.29
C PHE A 474 -4.55 6.13 19.54
N ASP A 475 -4.68 5.65 20.76
CA ASP A 475 -4.21 4.37 21.24
C ASP A 475 -5.05 3.22 20.65
N ASN A 476 -4.49 2.00 20.60
CA ASN A 476 -5.14 0.77 20.14
C ASN A 476 -6.48 0.49 20.87
N ASP A 477 -6.63 0.97 22.10
CA ASP A 477 -7.85 0.81 22.91
C ASP A 477 -8.91 1.91 22.65
N GLY A 478 -8.62 2.86 21.76
CA GLY A 478 -9.51 3.96 21.37
C GLY A 478 -9.47 5.15 22.29
N THR A 479 -8.57 5.18 23.26
CA THR A 479 -8.31 6.39 24.05
C THR A 479 -7.33 7.31 23.31
N GLY A 480 -7.25 8.58 23.71
CA GLY A 480 -6.22 9.45 23.20
C GLY A 480 -4.86 9.07 23.79
N LEU A 481 -3.86 8.82 22.96
CA LEU A 481 -2.50 8.57 23.41
C LEU A 481 -1.84 9.88 23.82
N TRP A 482 -1.83 10.86 22.93
CA TRP A 482 -1.36 12.22 23.21
C TRP A 482 -1.90 13.23 22.21
N THR A 483 -1.88 14.50 22.60
CA THR A 483 -2.12 15.62 21.69
C THR A 483 -1.17 16.78 21.97
N THR A 484 -0.58 17.34 20.90
CA THR A 484 0.35 18.47 21.01
C THR A 484 -0.35 19.80 21.08
N GLY A 485 -1.60 19.89 20.62
CA GLY A 485 -2.35 21.14 20.53
C GLY A 485 -1.87 22.08 19.42
N LEU A 486 -1.02 21.63 18.49
CA LEU A 486 -0.49 22.45 17.40
C LEU A 486 -1.49 22.69 16.27
N GLY A 487 -2.58 21.91 16.22
CA GLY A 487 -3.65 22.08 15.27
C GLY A 487 -3.53 21.23 14.01
N HIS A 488 -4.35 21.55 13.03
CA HIS A 488 -4.45 20.87 11.76
C HIS A 488 -3.21 21.08 10.89
N GLY A 489 -2.92 20.09 10.02
CA GLY A 489 -1.87 20.14 9.00
C GLY A 489 -2.11 19.22 7.83
N ASP A 490 -1.19 19.19 6.89
CA ASP A 490 -1.27 18.38 5.66
C ASP A 490 -0.54 17.05 5.82
N ALA A 491 0.77 17.06 5.61
CA ALA A 491 1.60 15.86 5.63
C ALA A 491 2.09 15.51 7.04
N ASN A 492 2.17 14.22 7.32
CA ASN A 492 2.87 13.70 8.48
C ASN A 492 3.64 12.42 8.13
N HIS A 493 4.72 12.19 8.83
CA HIS A 493 5.62 11.06 8.62
C HIS A 493 5.97 10.45 9.97
N VAL A 494 5.94 9.13 10.05
CA VAL A 494 6.31 8.35 11.24
C VAL A 494 7.44 7.41 10.87
N GLY A 495 8.42 7.22 11.74
CA GLY A 495 9.50 6.27 11.55
C GLY A 495 10.74 6.59 12.38
N ARG A 496 11.78 5.80 12.20
CA ARG A 496 13.06 6.01 12.86
C ARG A 496 13.94 6.96 12.06
N PHE A 497 13.90 8.25 12.38
CA PHE A 497 14.66 9.29 11.68
C PHE A 497 15.99 9.62 12.33
N LEU A 498 16.09 9.45 13.65
CA LEU A 498 17.23 9.79 14.46
C LEU A 498 17.93 8.51 14.91
N PRO A 499 19.10 8.14 14.32
CA PRO A 499 19.73 6.85 14.59
C PRO A 499 20.18 6.68 16.04
N ASP A 500 20.54 7.78 16.71
CA ASP A 500 21.04 7.79 18.08
C ASP A 500 19.93 7.95 19.15
N ARG A 501 18.67 8.14 18.73
CA ARG A 501 17.52 8.26 19.64
C ARG A 501 16.72 6.96 19.61
N GLU A 502 16.35 6.44 20.76
CA GLU A 502 15.45 5.28 20.85
C GLU A 502 14.01 5.67 20.43
N GLY A 503 13.26 4.68 19.92
CA GLY A 503 11.90 4.84 19.46
C GLY A 503 11.79 5.56 18.11
N MET A 504 10.56 5.71 17.64
CA MET A 504 10.24 6.42 16.41
C MET A 504 9.98 7.92 16.68
N GLN A 505 9.97 8.69 15.63
CA GLN A 505 9.64 10.11 15.64
C GLN A 505 8.51 10.40 14.68
N VAL A 506 7.82 11.51 14.90
CA VAL A 506 6.80 12.08 14.03
C VAL A 506 7.29 13.42 13.51
N PHE A 507 7.33 13.57 12.19
CA PHE A 507 7.58 14.86 11.54
C PHE A 507 6.38 15.27 10.71
N HIS A 508 5.85 16.47 10.94
CA HIS A 508 4.68 16.95 10.24
C HIS A 508 4.72 18.45 9.95
N CYS A 509 3.96 18.89 8.96
CA CYS A 509 3.72 20.27 8.63
C CYS A 509 2.31 20.70 9.08
N LEU A 510 2.16 21.99 9.34
CA LEU A 510 1.00 22.58 9.99
C LEU A 510 0.39 23.71 9.15
N GLU A 511 -0.91 23.92 9.34
CA GLU A 511 -1.68 25.04 8.80
C GLU A 511 -2.22 25.92 9.94
N ASN A 512 -2.57 27.15 9.60
CA ASN A 512 -3.32 28.04 10.51
C ASN A 512 -2.63 28.31 11.85
N GLY A 513 -1.33 28.52 11.84
CA GLY A 513 -0.59 28.85 13.05
C GLY A 513 0.82 29.35 12.75
N LYS A 514 1.55 29.69 13.80
CA LYS A 514 2.94 30.15 13.67
C LYS A 514 3.91 29.00 13.44
N THR A 515 3.62 27.81 13.94
CA THR A 515 4.46 26.65 13.75
C THR A 515 4.28 26.12 12.34
N MET A 516 5.35 26.09 11.56
CA MET A 516 5.38 25.55 10.20
C MET A 516 5.52 24.03 10.19
N VAL A 517 6.50 23.54 10.94
CA VAL A 517 6.83 22.11 11.05
C VAL A 517 7.28 21.79 12.46
N ALA A 518 7.06 20.55 12.87
CA ALA A 518 7.50 20.05 14.17
C ALA A 518 7.96 18.60 14.09
N LEU A 519 8.98 18.28 14.85
CA LEU A 519 9.46 16.92 15.11
C LEU A 519 9.13 16.56 16.57
N HIS A 520 8.47 15.41 16.72
CA HIS A 520 8.02 14.90 18.03
C HIS A 520 8.60 13.51 18.30
N ASP A 521 8.67 13.16 19.56
CA ASP A 521 8.76 11.77 19.98
C ASP A 521 7.42 11.08 19.68
N ALA A 522 7.46 9.92 19.06
CA ALA A 522 6.23 9.22 18.66
C ALA A 522 5.47 8.68 19.87
N LYS A 523 6.18 8.29 20.93
CA LYS A 523 5.61 7.65 22.12
C LYS A 523 4.70 8.57 22.92
N ASP A 524 5.10 9.83 23.13
CA ASP A 524 4.43 10.75 24.04
C ASP A 524 4.07 12.12 23.45
N GLY A 525 4.38 12.32 22.15
CA GLY A 525 4.12 13.58 21.44
C GLY A 525 4.98 14.75 21.90
N SER A 526 6.01 14.53 22.73
CA SER A 526 6.90 15.59 23.19
C SER A 526 7.68 16.21 22.03
N VAL A 527 7.71 17.55 21.98
CA VAL A 527 8.39 18.29 20.91
C VAL A 527 9.90 18.16 21.06
N ILE A 528 10.56 17.55 20.06
CA ILE A 528 12.02 17.48 19.98
C ILE A 528 12.55 18.82 19.47
N TRP A 529 12.00 19.29 18.36
CA TRP A 529 12.21 20.65 17.84
C TRP A 529 11.07 21.07 16.91
N LYS A 530 10.94 22.37 16.69
CA LYS A 530 9.97 22.94 15.74
C LYS A 530 10.53 24.18 15.06
N LYS A 531 9.91 24.58 13.96
CA LYS A 531 10.19 25.83 13.26
C LYS A 531 8.93 26.67 13.22
N ASP A 532 9.06 27.91 13.70
CA ASP A 532 8.00 28.91 13.69
C ASP A 532 8.28 29.99 12.64
N ASP A 533 7.22 30.56 12.07
CA ASP A 533 7.26 31.79 11.27
C ASP A 533 6.45 32.87 11.98
N ALA A 534 6.76 34.12 11.66
CA ALA A 534 6.03 35.29 12.19
C ALA A 534 4.61 35.39 11.62
N ASN A 535 4.34 34.82 10.45
CA ASN A 535 3.05 34.84 9.76
C ASN A 535 2.33 33.52 9.94
N ASP A 536 0.99 33.56 9.85
CA ASP A 536 0.21 32.34 9.68
C ASP A 536 0.54 31.73 8.32
N ASN A 537 1.04 30.50 8.33
CA ASN A 537 1.44 29.79 7.13
C ASN A 537 0.58 28.54 6.95
N ASP A 538 0.24 28.30 5.70
CA ASP A 538 -0.29 27.03 5.23
C ASP A 538 0.89 26.23 4.65
N MET A 539 1.48 25.35 5.47
CA MET A 539 2.62 24.53 5.07
C MET A 539 2.12 23.16 4.58
N GLY A 540 1.68 23.15 3.32
CA GLY A 540 1.03 21.99 2.73
C GLY A 540 1.91 20.77 2.53
N ARG A 541 3.24 20.83 2.78
CA ARG A 541 4.19 19.73 2.51
C ARG A 541 5.40 19.81 3.41
N CYS A 542 5.83 18.66 3.87
CA CYS A 542 7.15 18.45 4.47
C CYS A 542 7.68 17.06 4.09
N MET A 543 8.94 16.83 4.31
CA MET A 543 9.61 15.57 4.02
C MET A 543 10.77 15.35 4.97
N VAL A 544 11.06 14.08 5.22
CA VAL A 544 12.21 13.64 6.01
C VAL A 544 12.80 12.40 5.35
N ALA A 545 14.10 12.39 5.13
CA ALA A 545 14.86 11.24 4.60
C ALA A 545 16.35 11.45 4.78
N ASP A 546 17.12 10.36 4.86
CA ASP A 546 18.57 10.39 4.73
C ASP A 546 18.94 10.58 3.25
N ILE A 547 19.25 11.81 2.87
CA ILE A 547 19.58 12.20 1.49
C ILE A 547 21.00 12.72 1.32
N ASP A 548 21.74 12.96 2.42
CA ASP A 548 23.09 13.48 2.40
C ASP A 548 24.05 12.54 3.18
N PRO A 549 24.86 11.73 2.49
CA PRO A 549 25.78 10.80 3.16
C PRO A 549 26.85 11.48 4.03
N ALA A 550 27.01 12.80 3.93
CA ALA A 550 27.92 13.59 4.76
C ALA A 550 27.28 14.10 6.06
N SER A 551 25.97 13.94 6.21
CA SER A 551 25.20 14.40 7.38
C SER A 551 24.67 13.19 8.15
N PRO A 552 24.90 13.05 9.45
CA PRO A 552 24.35 11.93 10.21
C PRO A 552 22.84 12.02 10.38
N GLY A 553 22.15 10.89 10.25
CA GLY A 553 20.70 10.81 10.39
C GLY A 553 19.94 11.38 9.21
N CYS A 554 18.62 11.50 9.34
CA CYS A 554 17.80 12.06 8.28
C CYS A 554 17.89 13.58 8.21
N GLU A 555 17.76 14.12 7.00
CA GLU A 555 17.48 15.52 6.74
C GLU A 555 16.00 15.81 6.78
N PHE A 556 15.65 17.04 7.17
CA PHE A 556 14.29 17.54 7.30
C PHE A 556 14.09 18.79 6.44
N TRP A 557 13.01 18.85 5.68
CA TRP A 557 12.66 20.05 4.91
C TRP A 557 11.15 20.17 4.68
N TRP A 558 10.73 21.34 4.27
CA TRP A 558 9.34 21.67 3.97
C TRP A 558 9.25 22.51 2.70
N TYR A 559 8.06 22.76 2.23
CA TYR A 559 7.85 23.49 0.99
C TYR A 559 8.57 24.85 1.03
N GLY A 560 9.49 25.05 0.11
CA GLY A 560 10.26 26.28 -0.04
C GLY A 560 11.55 26.35 0.79
N SER A 561 11.77 25.49 1.78
CA SER A 561 12.98 25.49 2.60
C SER A 561 14.17 24.80 1.95
N ASN A 562 15.36 25.03 2.50
CA ASN A 562 16.50 24.15 2.36
C ASN A 562 16.32 22.88 3.20
N ALA A 563 17.20 21.90 3.02
CA ALA A 563 17.34 20.77 3.93
C ALA A 563 18.03 21.21 5.23
N PHE A 564 17.57 20.66 6.35
CA PHE A 564 18.12 20.87 7.69
C PHE A 564 18.64 19.55 8.26
N SER A 565 19.71 19.65 9.09
CA SER A 565 20.24 18.52 9.84
C SER A 565 19.22 17.93 10.82
N GLN A 566 19.48 16.71 11.29
CA GLN A 566 18.58 15.95 12.19
C GLN A 566 18.13 16.69 13.47
N ASP A 567 18.95 17.62 13.97
CA ASP A 567 18.60 18.48 15.13
C ASP A 567 17.81 19.72 14.75
N GLY A 568 17.51 19.92 13.46
CA GLY A 568 16.81 21.06 12.93
C GLY A 568 17.57 22.37 12.98
N GLN A 569 18.85 22.39 13.41
CA GLN A 569 19.59 23.66 13.64
C GLN A 569 20.39 24.12 12.43
N ARG A 570 21.11 23.20 11.79
CA ARG A 570 22.00 23.52 10.67
C ARG A 570 21.25 23.49 9.35
N ASP A 571 21.17 24.64 8.67
CA ASP A 571 20.79 24.72 7.26
C ASP A 571 21.94 24.17 6.41
N LEU A 572 21.65 23.17 5.59
CA LEU A 572 22.63 22.48 4.76
C LEU A 572 22.94 23.23 3.45
N GLY A 573 22.27 24.35 3.19
CA GLY A 573 22.56 25.26 2.08
C GLY A 573 22.08 24.80 0.71
N TYR A 574 21.26 23.75 0.65
CA TYR A 574 20.67 23.30 -0.61
C TYR A 574 19.18 22.98 -0.46
N LYS A 575 18.45 23.18 -1.55
CA LYS A 575 17.02 22.89 -1.63
C LYS A 575 16.80 21.54 -2.28
N PRO A 576 16.15 20.57 -1.59
CA PRO A 576 15.81 19.28 -2.17
C PRO A 576 14.87 19.42 -3.39
N ALA A 577 15.01 18.52 -4.36
CA ALA A 577 14.28 18.57 -5.63
C ALA A 577 12.79 18.23 -5.51
N SER A 578 12.40 17.54 -4.44
CA SER A 578 11.01 17.18 -4.14
C SER A 578 10.74 17.34 -2.65
N CYS A 579 9.50 17.61 -2.30
CA CYS A 579 8.98 17.63 -0.94
C CYS A 579 7.75 16.70 -0.79
N ASN A 580 7.59 15.75 -1.71
CA ASN A 580 6.40 14.91 -1.80
C ASN A 580 6.71 13.43 -1.53
N ALA A 581 7.77 12.88 -2.10
CA ALA A 581 8.11 11.48 -1.97
C ALA A 581 9.62 11.24 -2.08
N GLY A 582 10.08 10.23 -1.35
CA GLY A 582 11.42 9.68 -1.43
C GLY A 582 11.37 8.20 -1.82
N ILE A 583 12.41 7.70 -2.46
CA ILE A 583 12.47 6.33 -2.97
C ILE A 583 13.89 5.76 -2.83
N TRP A 584 14.04 4.53 -2.39
CA TRP A 584 15.30 3.79 -2.51
C TRP A 584 15.35 3.09 -3.86
N PHE A 585 16.09 3.66 -4.81
CA PHE A 585 16.07 3.21 -6.20
C PHE A 585 17.46 2.87 -6.75
N ASP A 586 18.48 3.65 -6.43
CA ASP A 586 19.80 3.53 -7.06
C ASP A 586 20.74 2.52 -6.40
N GLY A 587 20.28 1.85 -5.34
CA GLY A 587 21.05 0.83 -4.64
C GLY A 587 22.02 1.36 -3.60
N THR A 588 22.08 2.67 -3.35
CA THR A 588 22.79 3.28 -2.20
C THR A 588 21.85 3.36 -0.99
N LEU A 589 22.42 3.52 0.21
CA LEU A 589 21.62 3.69 1.43
C LEU A 589 21.00 5.10 1.54
N SER A 590 21.52 6.09 0.82
CA SER A 590 20.88 7.40 0.71
C SER A 590 19.56 7.28 -0.07
N ARG A 591 18.53 7.96 0.40
CA ARG A 591 17.25 7.98 -0.27
C ARG A 591 17.25 9.01 -1.41
N GLN A 592 16.75 8.63 -2.58
CA GLN A 592 16.53 9.54 -3.68
C GLN A 592 15.16 10.21 -3.55
N LEU A 593 14.97 11.33 -4.23
CA LEU A 593 13.71 12.06 -4.29
C LEU A 593 13.05 11.82 -5.64
N ILE A 594 11.78 11.46 -5.61
CA ILE A 594 10.98 11.22 -6.82
C ILE A 594 9.95 12.34 -7.02
N ASN A 595 9.80 12.78 -8.25
CA ASN A 595 8.69 13.60 -8.70
C ASN A 595 8.27 13.14 -10.12
N GLU A 596 7.23 13.71 -10.65
CA GLU A 596 6.69 13.36 -11.97
C GLU A 596 7.73 13.34 -13.12
N ASN A 597 8.82 14.08 -12.97
CA ASN A 597 9.81 14.25 -14.03
C ASN A 597 11.04 13.35 -13.87
N ILE A 598 11.52 13.20 -12.65
CA ILE A 598 12.84 12.59 -12.38
C ILE A 598 12.87 11.86 -11.03
N ILE A 599 13.82 10.93 -10.93
CA ILE A 599 14.39 10.50 -9.65
C ILE A 599 15.74 11.23 -9.51
N HIS A 600 15.97 11.84 -8.37
CA HIS A 600 17.12 12.69 -8.09
C HIS A 600 17.77 12.32 -6.76
N SER A 601 19.08 12.08 -6.79
CA SER A 601 19.92 11.98 -5.60
C SER A 601 20.52 13.36 -5.29
N PRO A 602 20.31 13.95 -4.11
CA PRO A 602 20.97 15.20 -3.75
C PRO A 602 22.50 15.13 -3.86
N ALA A 603 23.09 13.98 -3.48
CA ALA A 603 24.53 13.78 -3.57
C ALA A 603 25.06 13.58 -5.01
N ASN A 604 24.31 12.89 -5.87
CA ASN A 604 24.78 12.40 -7.17
C ASN A 604 24.04 13.01 -8.37
N GLY A 605 23.02 13.83 -8.14
CA GLY A 605 22.23 14.45 -9.20
C GLY A 605 21.13 13.54 -9.75
N ARG A 606 20.72 13.76 -11.00
CA ARG A 606 19.63 13.02 -11.63
C ARG A 606 20.00 11.55 -11.81
N THR A 607 19.23 10.66 -11.18
CA THR A 607 19.36 9.20 -11.27
C THR A 607 18.55 8.65 -12.44
N PHE A 608 17.33 9.16 -12.65
CA PHE A 608 16.44 8.66 -13.69
C PHE A 608 15.53 9.75 -14.24
N THR A 609 15.23 9.72 -15.55
CA THR A 609 14.34 10.67 -16.24
C THR A 609 13.01 9.98 -16.55
N ILE A 610 12.02 10.17 -15.66
CA ILE A 610 10.73 9.48 -15.71
C ILE A 610 9.84 10.03 -16.83
N TYR A 611 9.82 11.35 -17.06
CA TYR A 611 8.90 12.00 -18.03
C TYR A 611 9.01 11.46 -19.47
N ARG A 612 10.10 10.76 -19.81
CA ARG A 612 10.29 10.15 -21.14
C ARG A 612 9.44 8.90 -21.37
N TYR A 613 8.75 8.42 -20.37
CA TYR A 613 7.99 7.17 -20.43
C TYR A 613 6.48 7.39 -20.43
N ASP A 614 6.02 8.60 -20.82
CA ASP A 614 4.58 8.91 -20.94
C ASP A 614 3.81 8.47 -19.70
N ILE A 615 4.16 9.01 -18.54
CA ILE A 615 3.51 8.73 -17.27
C ILE A 615 2.80 9.98 -16.75
N SER A 616 1.89 9.77 -15.79
CA SER A 616 1.33 10.85 -14.99
C SER A 616 1.38 10.51 -13.50
N PHE A 617 1.53 11.54 -12.67
CA PHE A 617 1.41 11.44 -11.23
C PHE A 617 0.05 11.95 -10.80
N ASN A 618 -0.41 11.51 -9.62
CA ASN A 618 -1.70 11.83 -9.06
C ASN A 618 -1.67 13.10 -8.20
N ASN A 619 -2.85 13.53 -7.74
CA ASN A 619 -3.04 14.58 -6.73
C ASN A 619 -2.46 15.95 -7.10
N SER A 620 -2.50 16.32 -8.40
CA SER A 620 -2.15 17.64 -8.92
C SER A 620 -0.80 18.13 -8.36
N THR A 621 -0.80 19.24 -7.61
CA THR A 621 0.43 19.83 -7.07
C THR A 621 1.14 18.98 -6.02
N LYS A 622 0.52 17.96 -5.47
CA LYS A 622 1.17 17.00 -4.57
C LYS A 622 2.05 16.01 -5.36
N SER A 623 1.71 15.76 -6.63
CA SER A 623 2.53 15.01 -7.59
C SER A 623 3.04 13.69 -7.00
N ASN A 624 2.09 12.83 -6.61
CA ASN A 624 2.37 11.52 -6.04
C ASN A 624 2.32 10.44 -7.14
N PRO A 625 3.18 9.40 -7.10
CA PRO A 625 2.92 8.19 -7.88
C PRO A 625 1.60 7.55 -7.42
N GLY A 626 1.05 6.66 -8.23
CA GLY A 626 -0.15 5.90 -7.85
C GLY A 626 0.10 5.04 -6.62
N TRP A 627 1.31 4.53 -6.49
CA TRP A 627 1.83 3.82 -5.32
C TRP A 627 3.35 3.68 -5.44
N TYR A 628 4.07 3.58 -4.33
CA TYR A 628 5.49 3.21 -4.30
C TYR A 628 5.86 2.46 -3.02
N GLY A 629 6.81 1.55 -3.11
CA GLY A 629 7.30 0.74 -2.01
C GLY A 629 8.01 -0.52 -2.48
N ASP A 630 8.60 -1.28 -1.57
CA ASP A 630 9.34 -2.51 -1.84
C ASP A 630 8.40 -3.72 -1.91
N PHE A 631 7.56 -3.82 -2.96
CA PHE A 631 6.66 -4.97 -3.06
C PHE A 631 7.28 -6.17 -3.81
N LEU A 632 8.29 -5.94 -4.63
CA LEU A 632 9.07 -7.03 -5.20
C LEU A 632 10.05 -7.64 -4.19
N GLY A 633 10.51 -6.83 -3.23
CA GLY A 633 11.14 -7.31 -2.01
C GLY A 633 12.66 -7.41 -2.04
N ASP A 634 13.34 -6.71 -2.91
CA ASP A 634 14.81 -6.66 -2.92
C ASP A 634 15.39 -5.49 -2.09
N TRP A 635 14.59 -4.91 -1.19
CA TRP A 635 14.74 -3.73 -0.35
C TRP A 635 14.71 -2.38 -1.11
N ARG A 636 14.78 -2.39 -2.42
CA ARG A 636 14.64 -1.17 -3.23
C ARG A 636 13.21 -1.04 -3.67
N GLU A 637 12.76 0.20 -3.77
CA GLU A 637 11.34 0.48 -3.96
C GLU A 637 10.97 0.54 -5.44
N GLU A 638 9.84 -0.04 -5.78
CA GLU A 638 9.14 0.10 -7.05
C GLU A 638 8.17 1.27 -6.98
N PHE A 639 7.72 1.74 -8.14
CA PHE A 639 6.61 2.67 -8.21
C PHE A 639 5.65 2.34 -9.35
N ILE A 640 4.37 2.56 -9.07
CA ILE A 640 3.25 2.29 -9.97
C ILE A 640 2.66 3.62 -10.39
N VAL A 641 2.50 3.83 -11.69
CA VAL A 641 1.97 5.08 -12.24
C VAL A 641 1.02 4.83 -13.40
N PRO A 642 0.02 5.70 -13.61
CA PRO A 642 -0.78 5.70 -14.82
C PRO A 642 0.05 5.99 -16.07
N ASP A 643 -0.30 5.36 -17.19
CA ASP A 643 0.18 5.73 -18.51
C ASP A 643 -0.57 6.98 -18.98
N ALA A 644 0.15 8.07 -19.24
CA ALA A 644 -0.44 9.34 -19.64
C ALA A 644 -1.06 9.34 -21.05
N THR A 645 -0.63 8.44 -21.91
CA THR A 645 -1.09 8.34 -23.30
C THR A 645 -2.09 7.22 -23.52
N LYS A 646 -1.97 6.15 -22.74
CA LYS A 646 -2.84 4.96 -22.78
C LYS A 646 -3.53 4.78 -21.45
N LEU A 647 -4.64 5.49 -21.25
CA LEU A 647 -5.35 5.57 -19.97
C LEU A 647 -5.78 4.21 -19.38
N ASN A 648 -5.83 3.16 -20.21
CA ASN A 648 -6.10 1.78 -19.80
C ASN A 648 -4.81 1.00 -19.52
N ASN A 649 -3.74 1.67 -19.11
CA ASN A 649 -2.52 1.00 -18.70
C ASN A 649 -2.00 1.58 -17.38
N LEU A 650 -1.43 0.69 -16.57
CA LEU A 650 -0.49 1.03 -15.51
C LEU A 650 0.92 0.66 -15.94
N LYS A 651 1.92 1.39 -15.46
CA LYS A 651 3.33 1.07 -15.58
C LYS A 651 3.91 0.83 -14.18
N VAL A 652 4.53 -0.32 -14.01
CA VAL A 652 5.22 -0.71 -12.78
C VAL A 652 6.71 -0.65 -13.06
N PHE A 653 7.38 0.30 -12.44
CA PHE A 653 8.81 0.53 -12.57
C PHE A 653 9.56 -0.20 -11.46
N ALA A 654 10.61 -0.92 -11.83
CA ALA A 654 11.58 -1.51 -10.92
C ALA A 654 12.98 -1.05 -11.26
N THR A 655 13.86 -0.99 -10.27
CA THR A 655 15.25 -0.59 -10.46
C THR A 655 16.02 -1.59 -11.32
N TRP A 656 17.02 -1.09 -12.04
CA TRP A 656 18.02 -1.90 -12.77
C TRP A 656 19.43 -1.70 -12.21
N TYR A 657 19.56 -0.90 -11.17
CA TYR A 657 20.85 -0.67 -10.50
C TYR A 657 21.23 -1.86 -9.64
N ALA A 658 22.48 -2.29 -9.72
CA ALA A 658 23.02 -3.24 -8.76
C ALA A 658 23.31 -2.57 -7.42
N THR A 659 23.31 -3.36 -6.35
CA THR A 659 23.65 -2.91 -5.01
C THR A 659 24.57 -3.92 -4.34
N ASP A 660 25.47 -3.41 -3.49
CA ASP A 660 26.30 -4.20 -2.59
C ASP A 660 25.70 -4.34 -1.18
N HIS A 661 24.49 -3.85 -1.01
CA HIS A 661 23.73 -3.95 0.25
C HIS A 661 22.71 -5.08 0.18
N LYS A 662 22.50 -5.73 1.31
CA LYS A 662 21.51 -6.76 1.53
C LYS A 662 20.70 -6.44 2.78
N LEU A 663 19.40 -6.35 2.64
CA LEU A 663 18.46 -6.09 3.72
C LEU A 663 17.26 -7.04 3.57
N PRO A 664 16.57 -7.39 4.66
CA PRO A 664 15.25 -7.99 4.56
C PRO A 664 14.33 -7.11 3.71
N TYR A 665 13.40 -7.71 2.97
CA TYR A 665 12.43 -6.93 2.21
C TYR A 665 11.66 -5.99 3.14
N LEU A 666 11.54 -4.72 2.72
CA LEU A 666 11.11 -3.65 3.63
C LEU A 666 9.68 -3.82 4.12
N MET A 667 8.80 -4.45 3.33
CA MET A 667 7.43 -4.74 3.73
C MET A 667 7.34 -5.76 4.89
N SER A 668 8.46 -6.38 5.30
CA SER A 668 8.53 -7.19 6.52
C SER A 668 8.67 -6.35 7.80
N ASP A 669 9.01 -5.08 7.68
CA ASP A 669 8.91 -4.11 8.79
C ASP A 669 7.45 -3.63 8.88
N HIS A 670 6.81 -3.88 10.03
CA HIS A 670 5.40 -3.56 10.20
C HIS A 670 5.09 -2.07 9.98
N THR A 671 5.91 -1.17 10.51
CA THR A 671 5.71 0.28 10.33
C THR A 671 5.84 0.69 8.87
N TYR A 672 6.83 0.16 8.15
CA TYR A 672 6.98 0.39 6.72
C TYR A 672 5.77 -0.15 5.94
N TYR A 673 5.36 -1.38 6.22
CA TYR A 673 4.18 -2.00 5.59
C TYR A 673 2.93 -1.16 5.78
N MET A 674 2.64 -0.73 7.02
CA MET A 674 1.46 0.09 7.31
C MET A 674 1.46 1.41 6.54
N GLN A 675 2.61 2.04 6.35
CA GLN A 675 2.69 3.27 5.56
C GLN A 675 2.44 3.01 4.08
N THR A 676 2.95 1.91 3.51
CA THR A 676 2.76 1.59 2.09
C THR A 676 1.31 1.30 1.74
N ILE A 677 0.57 0.62 2.60
CA ILE A 677 -0.84 0.28 2.35
C ILE A 677 -1.80 1.44 2.65
N HIS A 678 -1.33 2.55 3.21
CA HIS A 678 -2.13 3.74 3.51
C HIS A 678 -1.84 4.95 2.60
N GLN A 679 -1.01 4.82 1.57
CA GLN A 679 -0.67 5.93 0.66
C GLN A 679 -1.88 6.56 -0.03
N GLN A 680 -2.92 5.79 -0.28
CA GLN A 680 -4.16 6.21 -0.93
C GLN A 680 -5.20 6.83 0.01
N VAL A 681 -4.90 6.91 1.31
CA VAL A 681 -5.83 7.43 2.33
C VAL A 681 -5.68 8.95 2.51
N GLY A 682 -5.71 9.69 1.48
CA GLY A 682 -5.54 11.13 1.46
C GLY A 682 -4.70 11.54 0.25
N TYR A 683 -4.45 12.83 0.13
CA TYR A 683 -3.64 13.35 -0.98
C TYR A 683 -2.19 13.64 -0.60
N ASN A 684 -1.81 13.40 0.64
CA ASN A 684 -0.44 13.45 1.13
C ASN A 684 0.01 12.04 1.51
N GLN A 685 0.98 11.51 0.79
CA GLN A 685 1.45 10.16 1.03
C GLN A 685 2.42 10.10 2.22
N PRO A 686 2.39 9.00 3.01
CA PRO A 686 3.44 8.68 3.98
C PRO A 686 4.81 8.56 3.31
N ASN A 687 5.85 8.63 4.14
CA ASN A 687 7.23 8.60 3.68
C ASN A 687 7.82 7.17 3.56
N ASN A 688 7.06 6.13 3.86
CA ASN A 688 7.51 4.72 3.85
C ASN A 688 8.82 4.51 4.60
N VAL A 689 8.87 4.88 5.87
CA VAL A 689 10.04 4.66 6.74
C VAL A 689 9.67 3.65 7.82
N GLY A 690 10.57 2.74 8.10
CA GLY A 690 10.34 1.65 9.05
C GLY A 690 10.60 2.03 10.52
N ALA A 691 10.45 1.03 11.38
CA ALA A 691 10.74 1.13 12.79
C ALA A 691 12.25 1.13 13.10
N TYR A 692 13.09 0.81 12.14
CA TYR A 692 14.54 0.93 12.26
C TYR A 692 15.08 1.99 11.30
N TYR A 693 16.21 2.60 11.66
CA TYR A 693 16.87 3.59 10.81
C TYR A 693 17.48 2.90 9.60
N LEU A 694 16.99 3.27 8.40
CA LEU A 694 17.56 2.86 7.12
C LEU A 694 18.18 4.08 6.45
N GLY A 695 19.52 4.08 6.35
CA GLY A 695 20.26 5.21 5.82
C GLY A 695 21.77 5.03 5.99
N ASN A 696 22.51 6.07 5.65
CA ASN A 696 23.97 6.06 5.79
C ASN A 696 24.40 5.88 7.25
N GLY A 697 25.34 4.97 7.47
CA GLY A 697 25.81 4.66 8.81
C GLY A 697 24.85 3.82 9.64
N MET A 698 23.82 3.20 9.02
CA MET A 698 22.94 2.30 9.74
C MET A 698 23.69 1.16 10.42
N ASP A 699 23.16 0.73 11.55
CA ASP A 699 23.67 -0.43 12.29
C ASP A 699 22.85 -1.68 11.93
N LEU A 700 23.45 -2.58 11.15
CA LEU A 700 22.80 -3.82 10.74
C LEU A 700 22.36 -4.70 11.94
N ALA A 701 23.00 -4.57 13.11
CA ALA A 701 22.59 -5.30 14.30
C ALA A 701 21.24 -4.83 14.87
N LYS A 702 20.79 -3.64 14.46
CA LYS A 702 19.47 -3.08 14.84
C LYS A 702 18.36 -3.38 13.83
N VAL A 703 18.70 -3.99 12.70
CA VAL A 703 17.67 -4.44 11.74
C VAL A 703 17.04 -5.72 12.28
N PRO A 704 15.71 -5.74 12.49
CA PRO A 704 15.08 -6.90 13.05
C PRO A 704 15.11 -8.07 12.04
N LEU A 705 15.79 -9.14 12.41
CA LEU A 705 15.60 -10.45 11.80
C LEU A 705 14.67 -11.24 12.72
N SER A 706 13.67 -11.87 12.19
CA SER A 706 12.85 -12.79 12.97
C SER A 706 13.71 -13.99 13.37
N PRO A 707 13.99 -14.22 14.64
CA PRO A 707 14.66 -15.44 15.05
C PRO A 707 13.72 -16.59 14.72
N THR A 708 14.07 -17.40 13.72
CA THR A 708 13.51 -18.74 13.43
C THR A 708 12.10 -18.99 13.98
N SER A 709 11.20 -18.06 13.83
CA SER A 709 9.81 -18.25 14.20
C SER A 709 9.09 -18.80 12.98
N GLY A 710 8.50 -19.96 13.11
CA GLY A 710 7.84 -20.68 12.03
C GLY A 710 6.66 -19.99 11.51
N ILE A 711 6.73 -19.89 10.27
CA ILE A 711 5.57 -19.69 9.44
C ILE A 711 4.69 -20.92 9.65
N SER A 712 3.57 -20.75 10.30
CA SER A 712 2.49 -21.70 10.10
C SER A 712 1.94 -21.38 8.71
N GLU A 713 2.29 -22.20 7.72
CA GLU A 713 1.56 -22.18 6.47
C GLU A 713 0.08 -22.43 6.80
N VAL A 714 -0.69 -21.37 6.88
CA VAL A 714 -2.12 -21.42 6.58
C VAL A 714 -2.20 -20.99 5.12
N PRO A 715 -2.28 -21.93 4.18
CA PRO A 715 -2.51 -21.54 2.78
C PRO A 715 -3.78 -20.71 2.76
N CYS A 716 -3.77 -19.57 2.08
CA CYS A 716 -5.00 -18.88 1.72
C CYS A 716 -5.89 -19.84 0.93
N GLY A 717 -6.73 -20.42 1.60
CA GLY A 717 -7.72 -21.33 1.12
C GLY A 717 -8.62 -21.57 2.27
N ARG A 718 -9.89 -21.17 2.14
CA ARG A 718 -10.95 -21.43 3.08
C ARG A 718 -10.57 -22.54 4.02
N ARG A 719 -10.58 -22.34 5.33
CA ARG A 719 -10.50 -23.43 6.31
C ARG A 719 -11.36 -24.55 5.77
N VAL A 720 -10.72 -25.59 5.27
CA VAL A 720 -11.47 -26.76 4.79
C VAL A 720 -12.26 -27.20 6.00
N SER A 721 -13.57 -27.04 5.94
CA SER A 721 -14.46 -27.57 6.93
C SER A 721 -14.03 -29.01 7.23
N THR A 722 -13.67 -29.29 8.46
CA THR A 722 -13.34 -30.66 8.88
C THR A 722 -14.59 -31.59 8.81
N ALA A 723 -15.73 -31.04 8.38
CA ALA A 723 -17.04 -31.69 8.41
C ALA A 723 -17.38 -32.51 7.15
N GLY A 724 -16.67 -32.32 6.02
CA GLY A 724 -16.98 -33.11 4.82
C GLY A 724 -16.37 -34.53 4.81
N PRO A 725 -16.98 -35.52 4.15
CA PRO A 725 -16.46 -36.87 4.11
C PRO A 725 -15.16 -36.95 3.29
N LEU A 726 -14.13 -37.58 3.84
CA LEU A 726 -12.92 -37.95 3.10
C LEU A 726 -13.27 -38.99 2.04
N ARG A 727 -12.74 -38.83 0.83
CA ARG A 727 -12.85 -39.80 -0.25
C ARG A 727 -11.46 -40.25 -0.70
N ASP A 728 -11.35 -41.54 -1.04
CA ASP A 728 -10.13 -42.03 -1.70
C ASP A 728 -10.03 -41.49 -3.15
N LEU A 729 -8.92 -41.75 -3.82
CA LEU A 729 -8.69 -41.30 -5.19
C LEU A 729 -9.66 -41.94 -6.21
N SER A 730 -10.43 -42.95 -5.81
CA SER A 730 -11.50 -43.56 -6.62
C SER A 730 -12.89 -42.95 -6.31
N GLY A 731 -12.96 -41.95 -5.41
CA GLY A 731 -14.19 -41.25 -5.03
C GLY A 731 -15.01 -41.91 -3.91
N ARG A 732 -14.55 -43.02 -3.29
CA ARG A 732 -15.25 -43.71 -2.22
C ARG A 732 -15.04 -42.98 -0.89
N THR A 733 -16.08 -42.85 -0.11
CA THR A 733 -16.02 -42.30 1.24
C THR A 733 -15.19 -43.16 2.17
N VAL A 734 -14.24 -42.56 2.89
CA VAL A 734 -13.33 -43.23 3.82
C VAL A 734 -13.67 -42.78 5.25
N THR A 735 -14.16 -43.73 6.08
CA THR A 735 -14.55 -43.46 7.47
C THR A 735 -13.38 -43.61 8.45
N THR A 736 -12.37 -44.41 8.07
CA THR A 736 -11.18 -44.67 8.89
C THR A 736 -9.95 -44.49 8.01
N PRO A 737 -9.44 -43.25 7.85
CA PRO A 737 -8.31 -43.01 6.98
C PRO A 737 -7.02 -43.58 7.56
N ARG A 738 -6.19 -44.17 6.68
CA ARG A 738 -4.79 -44.54 6.94
C ARG A 738 -3.91 -43.43 6.38
N PRO A 739 -2.62 -43.35 6.77
CA PRO A 739 -1.70 -42.42 6.13
C PRO A 739 -1.76 -42.53 4.60
N GLY A 740 -2.05 -41.42 3.91
CA GLY A 740 -2.25 -41.43 2.47
C GLY A 740 -2.91 -40.16 1.93
N ILE A 741 -3.16 -40.15 0.63
CA ILE A 741 -3.78 -39.04 -0.09
C ILE A 741 -5.26 -39.32 -0.27
N TYR A 742 -6.09 -38.36 0.07
CA TYR A 742 -7.55 -38.40 0.00
C TYR A 742 -8.09 -37.15 -0.69
N ILE A 743 -9.36 -37.16 -1.07
CA ILE A 743 -10.10 -36.01 -1.56
C ILE A 743 -11.18 -35.64 -0.55
N ARG A 744 -11.26 -34.36 -0.16
CA ARG A 744 -12.36 -33.81 0.62
C ARG A 744 -12.86 -32.56 -0.10
N GLU A 745 -14.14 -32.52 -0.42
CA GLU A 745 -14.77 -31.40 -1.14
C GLU A 745 -14.02 -31.01 -2.44
N GLY A 746 -13.60 -32.03 -3.20
CA GLY A 746 -12.88 -31.86 -4.45
C GLY A 746 -11.37 -31.53 -4.31
N ARG A 747 -10.85 -31.45 -3.09
CA ARG A 747 -9.44 -31.10 -2.80
C ARG A 747 -8.64 -32.29 -2.27
N LYS A 748 -7.35 -32.27 -2.58
CA LYS A 748 -6.39 -33.25 -2.07
C LYS A 748 -6.09 -32.99 -0.59
N VAL A 749 -6.28 -34.01 0.25
CA VAL A 749 -5.96 -33.99 1.67
C VAL A 749 -4.94 -35.10 1.94
N VAL A 750 -3.86 -34.78 2.62
CA VAL A 750 -2.87 -35.77 3.08
C VAL A 750 -3.18 -36.12 4.51
N VAL A 751 -3.48 -37.39 4.78
CA VAL A 751 -3.58 -37.91 6.13
C VAL A 751 -2.23 -38.55 6.48
N LYS A 752 -1.61 -38.07 7.55
CA LYS A 752 -0.33 -38.56 8.07
C LYS A 752 -0.49 -39.75 8.99
#